data_782cefcac267d81bbe7a4ef599ea4597
#
_entry.id   782cefcac267d81bbe7a4ef599ea4597
#
_cell.length_a   1.000
_cell.length_b   1.000
_cell.length_c   1.000
_cell.angle_alpha   90.00
_cell.angle_beta   90.00
_cell.angle_gamma   90.00
#
_symmetry.space_group_name_H-M   'P 1'
#
loop_
_entity.id
_entity.type
_entity.pdbx_description
1 polymer ?
#
loop_
_entity_poly.entity_id
_entity_poly.type
_entity_poly.pdbx_seq_one_letter_code
_entity_poly.pdbx_strand_id
1 'polypeptide(L)'
;MGGITLVQDEPVAALPDTGATPPDTPSAPPEPRAEAPEAAPALSPRRVRLVFVGLMLALLLAALDQMIVATALPKVVGELHGLDKMSWAITAYLLTATVGLPVYGKLGDLIGRKGVFQFAILVFVIGSALAGRAQTMDQMIAFRAVQGIGAGGLMIGVQAIIADIVPPRQRGRFMGLIGAAFGLASVAGPLLGGYFTDHLSWRWCFYVNVPFGLITLAVVTAVLKLPRPRVRARFDVLGALLLAAASTCLVLLTSWGGTEYAWNSRVIWGLGAGAAAAAVLFVVAEHFAAEPLIPLRLFRDSVFNISALVGLVIGVALFGAASYLPTFLQMVDGASATESGLLMLPMMGGIVGASIVSGQLISHTGRYRLYPLLGGALSAVGMWLLSRLETDTPRLHYSLWMAVLGAGIGLVMPVLVLAVQNSVRPADLGTATSANNYFRQIGGSVGAAVFGTLFAGRLTDALRDRLPARAGAALPDAESITPQAVRALPAGLRDAYIQAYADAMPRIFLYLVPVLVLGTVIAFFLKEKPLVSHNTPAPSAFETDTAPLHTAAPVRDNAVPPARAPYPAGVPVCGTVQHADGTVVPRAALTLIDIAGRQIGRGASGEDGRYALSTPGTGSYVLIAAAGGHQPQAVSVTVGERPVELDVVLGGAGRLAGTVCTADGTPVRDATVTLTNVHGEVVATTRSGREGGYVITELVAGEYTLAASAPAFRPAALPVSVQASRETRQDVELAGGAVLRGTVRASGGRPVEEARVTLLDAAGNVVDTLTTGADGTFRFVDLSSGEYTVIAAGYPPVATVLQVA
;
A
#
# COMPACT_ATOMS: atom_id res chain seq x y z
N MET A 1 -8.76 -57.62 10.34
CA MET A 1 -7.40 -57.08 10.29
C MET A 1 -7.25 -56.46 8.91
N GLY A 2 -7.11 -55.13 8.84
CA GLY A 2 -6.78 -54.43 7.59
C GLY A 2 -5.27 -54.59 7.30
N GLY A 3 -4.90 -54.79 6.05
CA GLY A 3 -3.51 -54.95 5.63
C GLY A 3 -3.09 -53.82 4.70
N ILE A 4 -1.82 -53.41 4.78
CA ILE A 4 -1.17 -52.55 3.81
C ILE A 4 -0.49 -53.46 2.79
N THR A 5 -0.84 -53.32 1.49
CA THR A 5 -0.12 -54.02 0.42
C THR A 5 0.76 -53.01 -0.29
N LEU A 6 2.06 -53.32 -0.36
CA LEU A 6 3.05 -52.46 -0.97
C LEU A 6 3.57 -53.09 -2.25
N VAL A 7 3.75 -52.28 -3.28
CA VAL A 7 4.37 -52.70 -4.54
C VAL A 7 5.62 -51.86 -4.70
N GLN A 8 6.78 -52.49 -4.70
CA GLN A 8 8.07 -51.90 -5.08
C GLN A 8 8.17 -51.97 -6.61
N ASP A 9 8.25 -50.87 -7.29
CA ASP A 9 8.54 -50.84 -8.74
C ASP A 9 10.06 -50.70 -8.93
N GLU A 10 10.61 -51.65 -9.65
CA GLU A 10 11.92 -51.52 -10.31
C GLU A 10 11.89 -50.41 -11.38
N PRO A 11 13.02 -49.85 -11.82
CA PRO A 11 13.08 -48.75 -12.74
C PRO A 11 12.46 -49.18 -14.09
N VAL A 12 11.55 -48.35 -14.59
CA VAL A 12 10.76 -48.59 -15.82
C VAL A 12 11.67 -48.61 -17.04
N ALA A 13 11.83 -49.83 -17.59
CA ALA A 13 12.34 -50.01 -18.94
C ALA A 13 11.29 -49.58 -19.98
N ALA A 14 11.74 -48.93 -21.05
CA ALA A 14 10.92 -48.38 -22.10
C ALA A 14 10.07 -49.46 -22.81
N LEU A 15 8.76 -49.19 -22.98
CA LEU A 15 7.88 -49.96 -23.84
C LEU A 15 7.99 -49.50 -25.30
N PRO A 16 7.93 -50.44 -26.29
CA PRO A 16 8.04 -50.09 -27.71
C PRO A 16 6.75 -49.48 -28.28
N ASP A 17 6.95 -48.60 -29.22
CA ASP A 17 5.98 -47.84 -29.98
C ASP A 17 5.13 -48.77 -30.89
N THR A 18 3.83 -48.84 -30.68
CA THR A 18 2.87 -49.41 -31.65
C THR A 18 2.05 -48.26 -32.21
N GLY A 19 2.39 -47.90 -33.45
CA GLY A 19 1.67 -46.92 -34.24
C GLY A 19 0.22 -47.33 -34.52
N ALA A 20 -0.69 -46.50 -34.13
CA ALA A 20 -2.06 -46.50 -34.65
C ALA A 20 -2.55 -45.05 -34.74
N THR A 21 -2.81 -44.63 -35.96
CA THR A 21 -3.43 -43.36 -36.36
C THR A 21 -4.91 -43.37 -35.98
N PRO A 22 -5.46 -42.38 -35.23
CA PRO A 22 -6.90 -42.22 -35.08
C PRO A 22 -7.53 -41.40 -36.22
N PRO A 23 -8.80 -41.64 -36.57
CA PRO A 23 -9.47 -41.04 -37.71
C PRO A 23 -9.89 -39.57 -37.45
N ASP A 24 -9.96 -38.81 -38.55
CA ASP A 24 -10.37 -37.43 -38.67
C ASP A 24 -11.71 -37.12 -38.01
N THR A 25 -11.71 -36.16 -37.07
CA THR A 25 -12.93 -35.52 -36.51
C THR A 25 -13.04 -34.09 -37.09
N PRO A 26 -14.26 -33.63 -37.45
CA PRO A 26 -14.41 -32.32 -38.10
C PRO A 26 -14.13 -31.15 -37.19
N SER A 27 -13.43 -30.16 -37.75
CA SER A 27 -13.02 -28.91 -37.10
C SER A 27 -14.20 -28.05 -36.62
N ALA A 28 -14.24 -27.72 -35.35
CA ALA A 28 -15.11 -26.70 -34.78
C ALA A 28 -14.66 -25.27 -35.20
N PRO A 29 -15.59 -24.31 -35.31
CA PRO A 29 -15.27 -22.96 -35.72
C PRO A 29 -14.38 -22.23 -34.70
N PRO A 30 -13.52 -21.28 -35.11
CA PRO A 30 -12.57 -20.62 -34.21
C PRO A 30 -13.27 -19.70 -33.23
N GLU A 31 -13.03 -19.95 -31.94
CA GLU A 31 -13.43 -19.02 -30.88
C GLU A 31 -12.70 -17.67 -30.99
N PRO A 32 -13.37 -16.55 -30.63
CA PRO A 32 -12.74 -15.24 -30.73
C PRO A 32 -11.55 -15.14 -29.77
N ARG A 33 -10.37 -14.87 -30.34
CA ARG A 33 -9.13 -14.60 -29.60
C ARG A 33 -9.37 -13.51 -28.57
N ALA A 34 -9.18 -13.83 -27.30
CA ALA A 34 -9.04 -12.82 -26.26
C ALA A 34 -7.79 -11.98 -26.55
N GLU A 35 -8.00 -10.72 -26.91
CA GLU A 35 -6.92 -9.74 -27.04
C GLU A 35 -6.20 -9.63 -25.69
N ALA A 36 -4.89 -9.79 -25.70
CA ALA A 36 -4.03 -9.53 -24.56
C ALA A 36 -4.27 -8.08 -24.07
N PRO A 37 -4.31 -7.80 -22.78
CA PRO A 37 -4.52 -6.45 -22.29
C PRO A 37 -3.40 -5.55 -22.79
N GLU A 38 -3.74 -4.60 -23.66
CA GLU A 38 -2.83 -3.51 -24.05
C GLU A 38 -2.29 -2.86 -22.77
N ALA A 39 -0.98 -2.89 -22.58
CA ALA A 39 -0.32 -2.14 -21.52
C ALA A 39 -0.74 -0.68 -21.64
N ALA A 40 -1.43 -0.16 -20.63
CA ALA A 40 -1.93 1.21 -20.64
C ALA A 40 -0.78 2.18 -20.93
N PRO A 41 -0.90 3.06 -21.94
CA PRO A 41 0.18 3.96 -22.31
C PRO A 41 0.56 4.83 -21.12
N ALA A 42 1.85 4.89 -20.81
CA ALA A 42 2.39 5.71 -19.73
C ALA A 42 1.86 7.15 -19.88
N LEU A 43 1.20 7.66 -18.83
CA LEU A 43 0.62 8.99 -18.85
C LEU A 43 1.70 10.03 -19.13
N SER A 44 1.46 10.94 -20.08
CA SER A 44 2.41 12.03 -20.34
C SER A 44 2.62 12.89 -19.08
N PRO A 45 3.80 13.48 -18.88
CA PRO A 45 4.09 14.28 -17.68
C PRO A 45 3.12 15.45 -17.45
N ARG A 46 2.50 15.99 -18.53
CA ARG A 46 1.45 17.00 -18.44
C ARG A 46 0.16 16.43 -17.88
N ARG A 47 -0.23 15.24 -18.29
CA ARG A 47 -1.43 14.55 -17.76
C ARG A 47 -1.26 14.17 -16.29
N VAL A 48 -0.09 13.66 -15.89
CA VAL A 48 0.20 13.36 -14.48
C VAL A 48 0.05 14.60 -13.62
N ARG A 49 0.57 15.76 -14.06
CA ARG A 49 0.40 17.04 -13.35
C ARG A 49 -1.06 17.46 -13.22
N LEU A 50 -1.85 17.37 -14.30
CA LEU A 50 -3.27 17.73 -14.26
C LEU A 50 -4.08 16.80 -13.36
N VAL A 51 -3.84 15.49 -13.41
CA VAL A 51 -4.44 14.52 -12.47
C VAL A 51 -4.10 14.91 -11.04
N PHE A 52 -2.83 15.20 -10.78
CA PHE A 52 -2.37 15.56 -9.45
C PHE A 52 -3.03 16.85 -8.94
N VAL A 53 -3.18 17.89 -9.77
CA VAL A 53 -3.92 19.11 -9.41
C VAL A 53 -5.36 18.78 -9.03
N GLY A 54 -6.05 17.94 -9.83
CA GLY A 54 -7.41 17.51 -9.50
C GLY A 54 -7.51 16.73 -8.18
N LEU A 55 -6.52 15.87 -7.90
CA LEU A 55 -6.45 15.13 -6.64
C LEU A 55 -6.19 16.07 -5.44
N MET A 56 -5.30 17.06 -5.62
CA MET A 56 -5.02 18.04 -4.56
C MET A 56 -6.22 18.95 -4.30
N LEU A 57 -6.96 19.33 -5.32
CA LEU A 57 -8.21 20.09 -5.15
C LEU A 57 -9.25 19.28 -4.36
N ALA A 58 -9.40 17.98 -4.64
CA ALA A 58 -10.30 17.10 -3.89
C ALA A 58 -9.91 16.98 -2.42
N LEU A 59 -8.61 16.83 -2.15
CA LEU A 59 -8.09 16.74 -0.80
C LEU A 59 -8.23 18.05 -0.04
N LEU A 60 -7.90 19.16 -0.71
CA LEU A 60 -8.04 20.51 -0.15
C LEU A 60 -9.51 20.79 0.20
N LEU A 61 -10.44 20.39 -0.66
CA LEU A 61 -11.87 20.51 -0.44
C LEU A 61 -12.32 19.82 0.86
N ALA A 62 -11.94 18.55 1.06
CA ALA A 62 -12.27 17.79 2.26
C ALA A 62 -11.62 18.38 3.52
N ALA A 63 -10.37 18.82 3.43
CA ALA A 63 -9.63 19.40 4.53
C ALA A 63 -10.15 20.81 4.91
N LEU A 64 -10.45 21.65 3.91
CA LEU A 64 -11.05 22.97 4.12
C LEU A 64 -12.40 22.88 4.79
N ASP A 65 -13.29 21.98 4.34
CA ASP A 65 -14.62 21.79 4.94
C ASP A 65 -14.52 21.52 6.43
N GLN A 66 -13.62 20.63 6.83
CA GLN A 66 -13.42 20.27 8.23
C GLN A 66 -12.98 21.49 9.07
N MET A 67 -12.08 22.32 8.54
CA MET A 67 -11.55 23.49 9.24
C MET A 67 -12.52 24.67 9.25
N ILE A 68 -13.22 24.90 8.15
CA ILE A 68 -14.25 25.95 8.02
C ILE A 68 -15.42 25.71 8.99
N VAL A 69 -15.89 24.47 9.04
CA VAL A 69 -17.06 24.12 9.89
C VAL A 69 -16.74 24.27 11.36
N ALA A 70 -15.52 23.96 11.80
CA ALA A 70 -15.11 24.13 13.19
C ALA A 70 -15.26 25.58 13.67
N THR A 71 -14.99 26.56 12.82
CA THR A 71 -15.14 28.01 13.15
C THR A 71 -16.59 28.49 13.04
N ALA A 72 -17.38 27.92 12.11
CA ALA A 72 -18.76 28.30 11.88
C ALA A 72 -19.74 27.69 12.89
N LEU A 73 -19.39 26.58 13.52
CA LEU A 73 -20.29 25.74 14.30
C LEU A 73 -20.99 26.47 15.46
N PRO A 74 -20.35 27.37 16.25
CA PRO A 74 -21.06 28.11 17.30
C PRO A 74 -22.23 28.96 16.76
N LYS A 75 -22.06 29.58 15.58
CA LYS A 75 -23.12 30.40 14.95
C LYS A 75 -24.22 29.53 14.36
N VAL A 76 -23.86 28.40 13.76
CA VAL A 76 -24.80 27.38 13.26
C VAL A 76 -25.70 26.88 14.40
N VAL A 77 -25.11 26.50 15.51
CA VAL A 77 -25.80 25.97 16.68
C VAL A 77 -26.71 27.03 17.32
N GLY A 78 -26.24 28.28 17.37
CA GLY A 78 -27.06 29.39 17.87
C GLY A 78 -28.29 29.65 17.00
N GLU A 79 -28.15 29.58 15.65
CA GLU A 79 -29.26 29.81 14.72
C GLU A 79 -30.24 28.62 14.63
N LEU A 80 -29.71 27.39 14.71
CA LEU A 80 -30.52 26.16 14.65
C LEU A 80 -31.04 25.67 16.00
N HIS A 81 -30.79 26.42 17.09
CA HIS A 81 -31.25 26.11 18.46
C HIS A 81 -30.93 24.70 18.94
N GLY A 82 -29.67 24.21 18.70
CA GLY A 82 -29.26 22.85 19.02
C GLY A 82 -27.96 22.80 19.79
N LEU A 83 -27.82 23.58 20.89
CA LEU A 83 -26.61 23.59 21.75
C LEU A 83 -26.28 22.22 22.33
N ASP A 84 -27.30 21.44 22.70
CA ASP A 84 -27.23 20.08 23.21
C ASP A 84 -26.70 19.06 22.17
N LYS A 85 -26.78 19.39 20.87
CA LYS A 85 -26.42 18.51 19.76
C LYS A 85 -25.17 18.97 19.00
N MET A 86 -24.45 19.98 19.51
CA MET A 86 -23.30 20.57 18.84
C MET A 86 -22.21 19.55 18.52
N SER A 87 -21.86 18.68 19.47
CA SER A 87 -20.86 17.63 19.31
C SER A 87 -21.24 16.63 18.21
N TRP A 88 -22.54 16.36 18.03
CA TRP A 88 -23.02 15.42 17.01
C TRP A 88 -22.77 15.87 15.58
N ALA A 89 -22.75 17.17 15.30
CA ALA A 89 -22.47 17.67 13.94
C ALA A 89 -21.03 17.36 13.50
N ILE A 90 -20.10 17.34 14.44
CA ILE A 90 -18.71 16.94 14.17
C ILE A 90 -18.58 15.41 14.18
N THR A 91 -19.13 14.75 15.19
CA THR A 91 -19.04 13.30 15.38
C THR A 91 -19.65 12.53 14.25
N ALA A 92 -20.81 12.92 13.73
CA ALA A 92 -21.48 12.26 12.61
C ALA A 92 -20.62 12.27 11.34
N TYR A 93 -19.99 13.39 11.03
CA TYR A 93 -19.07 13.50 9.90
C TYR A 93 -17.82 12.63 10.09
N LEU A 94 -17.14 12.74 11.23
CA LEU A 94 -15.93 11.98 11.50
C LEU A 94 -16.18 10.47 11.53
N LEU A 95 -17.30 10.06 12.11
CA LEU A 95 -17.71 8.67 12.20
C LEU A 95 -17.90 8.07 10.80
N THR A 96 -18.73 8.71 9.98
CA THR A 96 -19.03 8.20 8.63
C THR A 96 -17.81 8.28 7.70
N ALA A 97 -16.95 9.29 7.86
CA ALA A 97 -15.68 9.37 7.16
C ALA A 97 -14.75 8.21 7.56
N THR A 98 -14.61 7.93 8.86
CA THR A 98 -13.75 6.87 9.39
C THR A 98 -14.19 5.48 8.93
N VAL A 99 -15.50 5.19 9.04
CA VAL A 99 -16.09 3.94 8.53
C VAL A 99 -15.93 3.82 7.01
N GLY A 100 -16.07 4.94 6.31
CA GLY A 100 -15.90 5.01 4.86
C GLY A 100 -14.51 4.62 4.39
N LEU A 101 -13.44 4.89 5.17
CA LEU A 101 -12.06 4.63 4.73
C LEU A 101 -11.84 3.19 4.21
N PRO A 102 -12.05 2.12 5.01
CA PRO A 102 -11.85 0.74 4.54
C PRO A 102 -12.80 0.34 3.41
N VAL A 103 -14.05 0.81 3.48
CA VAL A 103 -15.08 0.54 2.46
C VAL A 103 -14.64 1.08 1.10
N TYR A 104 -14.24 2.35 1.03
CA TYR A 104 -13.77 2.97 -0.21
C TYR A 104 -12.45 2.38 -0.69
N GLY A 105 -11.54 2.00 0.21
CA GLY A 105 -10.30 1.30 -0.13
C GLY A 105 -10.58 0.00 -0.86
N LYS A 106 -11.43 -0.86 -0.30
CA LYS A 106 -11.81 -2.15 -0.91
C LYS A 106 -12.62 -1.98 -2.18
N LEU A 107 -13.62 -1.10 -2.19
CA LEU A 107 -14.40 -0.82 -3.40
C LEU A 107 -13.54 -0.31 -4.55
N GLY A 108 -12.56 0.56 -4.25
CA GLY A 108 -11.61 1.06 -5.25
C GLY A 108 -10.78 -0.04 -5.88
N ASP A 109 -10.34 -1.02 -5.08
CA ASP A 109 -9.56 -2.16 -5.55
C ASP A 109 -10.45 -3.15 -6.36
N LEU A 110 -11.74 -3.32 -6.01
CA LEU A 110 -12.65 -4.28 -6.67
C LEU A 110 -13.26 -3.75 -7.97
N ILE A 111 -13.85 -2.55 -7.96
CA ILE A 111 -14.65 -2.02 -9.09
C ILE A 111 -13.97 -0.88 -9.84
N GLY A 112 -12.77 -0.48 -9.39
CA GLY A 112 -11.95 0.54 -10.02
C GLY A 112 -12.02 1.91 -9.34
N ARG A 113 -10.86 2.49 -9.12
CA ARG A 113 -10.68 3.69 -8.29
C ARG A 113 -11.32 4.95 -8.86
N LYS A 114 -11.35 5.11 -10.20
CA LYS A 114 -11.93 6.31 -10.84
C LYS A 114 -13.41 6.48 -10.49
N GLY A 115 -14.23 5.44 -10.71
CA GLY A 115 -15.68 5.50 -10.48
C GLY A 115 -16.00 5.71 -9.00
N VAL A 116 -15.30 5.00 -8.12
CA VAL A 116 -15.45 5.11 -6.66
C VAL A 116 -15.08 6.52 -6.18
N PHE A 117 -14.01 7.10 -6.70
CA PHE A 117 -13.58 8.45 -6.36
C PHE A 117 -14.56 9.53 -6.86
N GLN A 118 -15.07 9.39 -8.09
CA GLN A 118 -16.11 10.28 -8.62
C GLN A 118 -17.40 10.21 -7.79
N PHE A 119 -17.80 9.01 -7.38
CA PHE A 119 -18.94 8.83 -6.47
C PHE A 119 -18.71 9.52 -5.13
N ALA A 120 -17.51 9.40 -4.55
CA ALA A 120 -17.15 10.07 -3.29
C ALA A 120 -17.23 11.60 -3.41
N ILE A 121 -16.71 12.19 -4.51
CA ILE A 121 -16.84 13.64 -4.78
C ILE A 121 -18.33 14.04 -4.86
N LEU A 122 -19.11 13.27 -5.58
CA LEU A 122 -20.56 13.56 -5.77
C LEU A 122 -21.30 13.53 -4.43
N VAL A 123 -21.10 12.48 -3.62
CA VAL A 123 -21.72 12.35 -2.28
C VAL A 123 -21.27 13.49 -1.36
N PHE A 124 -20.01 13.87 -1.39
CA PHE A 124 -19.48 14.99 -0.61
C PHE A 124 -20.16 16.32 -1.00
N VAL A 125 -20.27 16.60 -2.30
CA VAL A 125 -20.88 17.82 -2.82
C VAL A 125 -22.38 17.89 -2.49
N ILE A 126 -23.10 16.77 -2.66
CA ILE A 126 -24.53 16.67 -2.30
C ILE A 126 -24.69 16.90 -0.79
N GLY A 127 -23.92 16.20 0.03
CA GLY A 127 -23.95 16.37 1.49
C GLY A 127 -23.68 17.81 1.92
N SER A 128 -22.71 18.47 1.27
CA SER A 128 -22.39 19.87 1.53
C SER A 128 -23.53 20.82 1.12
N ALA A 129 -24.11 20.63 -0.06
CA ALA A 129 -25.24 21.43 -0.51
C ALA A 129 -26.46 21.27 0.42
N LEU A 130 -26.73 20.07 0.88
CA LEU A 130 -27.79 19.78 1.84
C LEU A 130 -27.52 20.41 3.21
N ALA A 131 -26.28 20.32 3.72
CA ALA A 131 -25.88 20.94 4.99
C ALA A 131 -26.07 22.47 4.96
N GLY A 132 -25.73 23.12 3.85
CA GLY A 132 -26.00 24.55 3.67
C GLY A 132 -27.51 24.92 3.65
N ARG A 133 -28.40 23.95 3.42
CA ARG A 133 -29.87 24.14 3.45
C ARG A 133 -30.52 23.72 4.75
N ALA A 134 -29.76 23.20 5.71
CA ALA A 134 -30.31 22.72 6.97
C ALA A 134 -31.10 23.81 7.71
N GLN A 135 -32.29 23.43 8.20
CA GLN A 135 -33.21 24.27 8.97
C GLN A 135 -33.31 23.85 10.42
N THR A 136 -32.88 22.62 10.75
CA THR A 136 -32.83 22.08 12.10
C THR A 136 -31.47 21.42 12.34
N MET A 137 -31.11 21.29 13.62
CA MET A 137 -29.85 20.63 14.01
C MET A 137 -29.84 19.16 13.60
N ASP A 138 -30.95 18.44 13.67
CA ASP A 138 -31.05 17.05 13.24
C ASP A 138 -30.80 16.87 11.72
N GLN A 139 -31.33 17.81 10.88
CA GLN A 139 -31.00 17.86 9.47
C GLN A 139 -29.49 18.10 9.24
N MET A 140 -28.92 19.04 9.98
CA MET A 140 -27.49 19.34 9.90
C MET A 140 -26.67 18.08 10.19
N ILE A 141 -26.96 17.37 11.27
CA ILE A 141 -26.26 16.12 11.66
C ILE A 141 -26.38 15.07 10.57
N ALA A 142 -27.61 14.84 10.04
CA ALA A 142 -27.84 13.86 8.99
C ALA A 142 -27.09 14.21 7.70
N PHE A 143 -27.09 15.48 7.29
CA PHE A 143 -26.39 15.94 6.09
C PHE A 143 -24.87 15.92 6.26
N ARG A 144 -24.37 16.19 7.46
CA ARG A 144 -22.96 16.02 7.82
C ARG A 144 -22.54 14.54 7.76
N ALA A 145 -23.40 13.61 8.17
CA ALA A 145 -23.13 12.18 8.01
C ALA A 145 -22.99 11.79 6.54
N VAL A 146 -23.89 12.28 5.67
CA VAL A 146 -23.80 12.06 4.21
C VAL A 146 -22.50 12.64 3.65
N GLN A 147 -22.15 13.86 4.05
CA GLN A 147 -20.94 14.53 3.61
C GLN A 147 -19.67 13.77 4.05
N GLY A 148 -19.67 13.25 5.29
CA GLY A 148 -18.59 12.44 5.83
C GLY A 148 -18.35 11.14 5.04
N ILE A 149 -19.43 10.48 4.56
CA ILE A 149 -19.30 9.33 3.66
C ILE A 149 -18.44 9.72 2.44
N GLY A 150 -18.73 10.87 1.80
CA GLY A 150 -17.93 11.35 0.67
C GLY A 150 -16.47 11.67 1.06
N ALA A 151 -16.27 12.32 2.21
CA ALA A 151 -14.94 12.75 2.68
C ALA A 151 -13.96 11.57 2.89
N GLY A 152 -14.44 10.46 3.47
CA GLY A 152 -13.64 9.24 3.61
C GLY A 152 -13.13 8.73 2.26
N GLY A 153 -14.00 8.75 1.24
CA GLY A 153 -13.63 8.34 -0.12
C GLY A 153 -12.65 9.31 -0.81
N LEU A 154 -12.77 10.61 -0.56
CA LEU A 154 -11.83 11.61 -1.09
C LEU A 154 -10.41 11.38 -0.55
N MET A 155 -10.28 11.19 0.74
CA MET A 155 -8.96 11.03 1.39
C MET A 155 -8.23 9.78 0.88
N ILE A 156 -8.90 8.63 0.85
CA ILE A 156 -8.32 7.37 0.40
C ILE A 156 -8.14 7.34 -1.11
N GLY A 157 -9.11 7.85 -1.86
CA GLY A 157 -9.04 7.88 -3.32
C GLY A 157 -7.81 8.62 -3.83
N VAL A 158 -7.46 9.76 -3.25
CA VAL A 158 -6.25 10.51 -3.60
C VAL A 158 -4.99 9.66 -3.38
N GLN A 159 -4.83 9.06 -2.20
CA GLN A 159 -3.64 8.27 -1.86
C GLN A 159 -3.52 7.01 -2.72
N ALA A 160 -4.64 6.33 -2.97
CA ALA A 160 -4.68 5.12 -3.77
C ALA A 160 -4.42 5.41 -5.26
N ILE A 161 -5.00 6.48 -5.83
CA ILE A 161 -4.77 6.89 -7.21
C ILE A 161 -3.31 7.30 -7.43
N ILE A 162 -2.70 8.05 -6.49
CA ILE A 162 -1.28 8.38 -6.56
C ILE A 162 -0.44 7.10 -6.59
N ALA A 163 -0.79 6.09 -5.78
CA ALA A 163 -0.08 4.82 -5.76
C ALA A 163 -0.16 4.05 -7.09
N ASP A 164 -1.24 4.23 -7.87
CA ASP A 164 -1.37 3.60 -9.19
C ASP A 164 -0.56 4.29 -10.29
N ILE A 165 -0.56 5.65 -10.26
CA ILE A 165 0.01 6.43 -11.37
C ILE A 165 1.48 6.80 -11.17
N VAL A 166 1.97 6.72 -9.92
CA VAL A 166 3.33 7.15 -9.55
C VAL A 166 4.17 5.95 -9.10
N PRO A 167 5.37 5.76 -9.67
CA PRO A 167 6.30 4.72 -9.23
C PRO A 167 6.63 4.84 -7.73
N PRO A 168 6.84 3.73 -7.01
CA PRO A 168 7.08 3.71 -5.56
C PRO A 168 8.13 4.70 -5.08
N ARG A 169 9.24 4.83 -5.81
CA ARG A 169 10.34 5.75 -5.48
C ARG A 169 9.94 7.23 -5.52
N GLN A 170 9.00 7.61 -6.40
CA GLN A 170 8.55 9.00 -6.55
C GLN A 170 7.34 9.33 -5.66
N ARG A 171 6.64 8.33 -5.13
CA ARG A 171 5.44 8.53 -4.28
C ARG A 171 5.73 9.42 -3.07
N GLY A 172 6.92 9.31 -2.47
CA GLY A 172 7.31 10.13 -1.32
C GLY A 172 7.11 11.62 -1.55
N ARG A 173 7.54 12.14 -2.71
CA ARG A 173 7.36 13.55 -3.09
C ARG A 173 5.90 13.96 -3.15
N PHE A 174 5.03 13.11 -3.72
CA PHE A 174 3.60 13.40 -3.84
C PHE A 174 2.87 13.26 -2.50
N MET A 175 3.28 12.31 -1.66
CA MET A 175 2.74 12.16 -0.30
C MET A 175 3.08 13.36 0.59
N GLY A 176 4.28 13.96 0.42
CA GLY A 176 4.65 15.19 1.11
C GLY A 176 3.73 16.38 0.75
N LEU A 177 3.28 16.47 -0.51
CA LEU A 177 2.36 17.52 -0.96
C LEU A 177 0.94 17.35 -0.39
N ILE A 178 0.53 16.14 -0.01
CA ILE A 178 -0.71 15.91 0.74
C ILE A 178 -0.67 16.66 2.07
N GLY A 179 0.46 16.59 2.79
CA GLY A 179 0.67 17.36 4.01
C GLY A 179 0.54 18.88 3.79
N ALA A 180 1.05 19.38 2.66
CA ALA A 180 0.93 20.80 2.29
C ALA A 180 -0.52 21.23 2.07
N ALA A 181 -1.37 20.38 1.47
CA ALA A 181 -2.79 20.66 1.28
C ALA A 181 -3.52 20.79 2.62
N PHE A 182 -3.24 19.91 3.58
CA PHE A 182 -3.77 20.02 4.95
C PHE A 182 -3.29 21.28 5.68
N GLY A 183 -2.00 21.62 5.56
CA GLY A 183 -1.45 22.84 6.12
C GLY A 183 -2.11 24.11 5.55
N LEU A 184 -2.33 24.17 4.23
CA LEU A 184 -3.05 25.27 3.59
C LEU A 184 -4.49 25.37 4.08
N ALA A 185 -5.19 24.24 4.20
CA ALA A 185 -6.56 24.17 4.71
C ALA A 185 -6.66 24.65 6.16
N SER A 186 -5.68 24.35 7.00
CA SER A 186 -5.65 24.76 8.41
C SER A 186 -5.55 26.28 8.61
N VAL A 187 -4.97 26.99 7.62
CA VAL A 187 -4.88 28.46 7.60
C VAL A 187 -6.11 29.07 6.92
N ALA A 188 -6.40 28.60 5.71
CA ALA A 188 -7.49 29.14 4.90
C ALA A 188 -8.87 28.85 5.51
N GLY A 189 -9.02 27.71 6.22
CA GLY A 189 -10.28 27.30 6.83
C GLY A 189 -10.83 28.31 7.84
N PRO A 190 -10.13 28.63 8.93
CA PRO A 190 -10.57 29.64 9.90
C PRO A 190 -10.79 31.03 9.29
N LEU A 191 -9.93 31.45 8.35
CA LEU A 191 -10.06 32.76 7.69
C LEU A 191 -11.34 32.82 6.83
N LEU A 192 -11.59 31.83 6.00
CA LEU A 192 -12.79 31.77 5.18
C LEU A 192 -14.04 31.52 6.03
N GLY A 193 -13.95 30.65 7.02
CA GLY A 193 -15.06 30.35 7.92
C GLY A 193 -15.48 31.58 8.72
N GLY A 194 -14.51 32.31 9.30
CA GLY A 194 -14.76 33.59 9.97
C GLY A 194 -15.36 34.63 9.02
N TYR A 195 -14.77 34.84 7.84
CA TYR A 195 -15.27 35.79 6.86
C TYR A 195 -16.72 35.50 6.45
N PHE A 196 -17.04 34.23 6.13
CA PHE A 196 -18.39 33.84 5.73
C PHE A 196 -19.38 34.00 6.88
N THR A 197 -19.01 33.63 8.10
CA THR A 197 -19.89 33.73 9.27
C THR A 197 -20.13 35.19 9.70
N ASP A 198 -19.16 36.07 9.53
CA ASP A 198 -19.27 37.47 10.00
C ASP A 198 -19.90 38.39 8.95
N HIS A 199 -19.64 38.17 7.66
CA HIS A 199 -20.03 39.09 6.60
C HIS A 199 -21.16 38.58 5.68
N LEU A 200 -21.38 37.24 5.63
CA LEU A 200 -22.40 36.63 4.77
C LEU A 200 -23.36 35.78 5.59
N SER A 201 -23.19 34.48 5.55
CA SER A 201 -23.97 33.51 6.31
C SER A 201 -23.11 32.26 6.48
N TRP A 202 -23.21 31.58 7.61
CA TRP A 202 -22.55 30.28 7.87
C TRP A 202 -22.88 29.26 6.76
N ARG A 203 -24.00 29.39 6.05
CA ARG A 203 -24.39 28.50 4.94
C ARG A 203 -23.38 28.49 3.81
N TRP A 204 -22.67 29.60 3.60
CA TRP A 204 -21.61 29.71 2.61
C TRP A 204 -20.39 28.86 2.94
N CYS A 205 -20.17 28.49 4.21
CA CYS A 205 -19.13 27.55 4.61
C CYS A 205 -19.34 26.17 3.93
N PHE A 206 -20.57 25.84 3.62
CA PHE A 206 -20.94 24.61 2.91
C PHE A 206 -21.08 24.83 1.40
N TYR A 207 -21.69 25.91 0.98
CA TYR A 207 -21.91 26.17 -0.44
C TYR A 207 -20.62 26.41 -1.23
N VAL A 208 -19.57 26.90 -0.61
CA VAL A 208 -18.25 27.06 -1.25
C VAL A 208 -17.71 25.74 -1.78
N ASN A 209 -18.01 24.63 -1.12
CA ASN A 209 -17.60 23.28 -1.54
C ASN A 209 -18.26 22.84 -2.87
N VAL A 210 -19.42 23.37 -3.21
CA VAL A 210 -20.18 22.94 -4.40
C VAL A 210 -19.46 23.28 -5.70
N PRO A 211 -19.12 24.56 -5.99
CA PRO A 211 -18.38 24.90 -7.21
C PRO A 211 -17.00 24.25 -7.28
N PHE A 212 -16.25 24.22 -6.18
CA PHE A 212 -14.95 23.57 -6.15
C PHE A 212 -15.03 22.05 -6.35
N GLY A 213 -16.04 21.39 -5.76
CA GLY A 213 -16.28 19.97 -5.94
C GLY A 213 -16.70 19.63 -7.38
N LEU A 214 -17.54 20.45 -8.02
CA LEU A 214 -17.92 20.28 -9.42
C LEU A 214 -16.74 20.46 -10.38
N ILE A 215 -15.87 21.46 -10.14
CA ILE A 215 -14.63 21.65 -10.90
C ILE A 215 -13.73 20.41 -10.72
N THR A 216 -13.56 19.95 -9.50
CA THR A 216 -12.76 18.75 -9.19
C THR A 216 -13.33 17.52 -9.93
N LEU A 217 -14.65 17.32 -9.88
CA LEU A 217 -15.32 16.23 -10.57
C LEU A 217 -15.12 16.29 -12.09
N ALA A 218 -15.24 17.48 -12.68
CA ALA A 218 -14.99 17.71 -14.11
C ALA A 218 -13.54 17.38 -14.49
N VAL A 219 -12.56 17.90 -13.74
CA VAL A 219 -11.13 17.64 -13.97
C VAL A 219 -10.81 16.14 -13.85
N VAL A 220 -11.27 15.49 -12.78
CA VAL A 220 -11.06 14.04 -12.57
C VAL A 220 -11.70 13.22 -13.68
N THR A 221 -12.91 13.60 -14.11
CA THR A 221 -13.63 12.89 -15.19
C THR A 221 -12.87 12.99 -16.51
N ALA A 222 -12.40 14.18 -16.88
CA ALA A 222 -11.74 14.45 -18.15
C ALA A 222 -10.33 13.87 -18.22
N VAL A 223 -9.56 13.99 -17.12
CA VAL A 223 -8.10 13.73 -17.16
C VAL A 223 -7.73 12.32 -16.67
N LEU A 224 -8.46 11.80 -15.67
CA LEU A 224 -8.13 10.51 -15.05
C LEU A 224 -8.60 9.35 -15.93
N LYS A 225 -7.65 8.62 -16.52
CA LYS A 225 -7.88 7.40 -17.28
C LYS A 225 -7.17 6.25 -16.58
N LEU A 226 -7.91 5.47 -15.82
CA LEU A 226 -7.41 4.25 -15.14
C LEU A 226 -8.08 3.02 -15.74
N PRO A 227 -7.37 1.90 -15.89
CA PRO A 227 -7.95 0.63 -16.30
C PRO A 227 -9.00 0.18 -15.29
N ARG A 228 -10.08 -0.43 -15.76
CA ARG A 228 -11.10 -1.02 -14.89
C ARG A 228 -10.70 -2.46 -14.60
N PRO A 229 -10.66 -2.90 -13.35
CA PRO A 229 -10.49 -4.31 -13.03
C PRO A 229 -11.67 -5.11 -13.62
N ARG A 230 -11.38 -6.25 -14.27
CA ARG A 230 -12.41 -7.13 -14.87
C ARG A 230 -12.91 -8.21 -13.90
N VAL A 231 -12.73 -8.04 -12.61
CA VAL A 231 -13.08 -9.06 -11.61
C VAL A 231 -14.52 -8.86 -11.12
N ARG A 232 -15.37 -9.88 -11.27
CA ARG A 232 -16.68 -9.96 -10.61
C ARG A 232 -16.48 -10.47 -9.18
N ALA A 233 -15.95 -9.63 -8.30
CA ALA A 233 -15.81 -9.96 -6.89
C ALA A 233 -17.05 -9.52 -6.10
N ARG A 234 -17.44 -10.30 -5.09
CA ARG A 234 -18.53 -9.94 -4.18
C ARG A 234 -17.98 -9.08 -3.05
N PHE A 235 -18.62 -7.92 -2.82
CA PHE A 235 -18.26 -7.05 -1.70
C PHE A 235 -18.75 -7.66 -0.37
N ASP A 236 -17.90 -7.63 0.66
CA ASP A 236 -18.24 -8.10 2.00
C ASP A 236 -19.10 -7.06 2.75
N VAL A 237 -20.42 -7.18 2.58
CA VAL A 237 -21.38 -6.30 3.27
C VAL A 237 -21.41 -6.57 4.78
N LEU A 238 -21.27 -7.84 5.19
CA LEU A 238 -21.32 -8.21 6.61
C LEU A 238 -20.10 -7.64 7.36
N GLY A 239 -18.90 -7.82 6.83
CA GLY A 239 -17.68 -7.23 7.39
C GLY A 239 -17.77 -5.70 7.45
N ALA A 240 -18.30 -5.06 6.41
CA ALA A 240 -18.49 -3.60 6.41
C ALA A 240 -19.47 -3.13 7.51
N LEU A 241 -20.60 -3.84 7.73
CA LEU A 241 -21.55 -3.50 8.79
C LEU A 241 -20.98 -3.75 10.18
N LEU A 242 -20.24 -4.82 10.39
CA LEU A 242 -19.59 -5.13 11.68
C LEU A 242 -18.49 -4.13 12.00
N LEU A 243 -17.68 -3.74 11.03
CA LEU A 243 -16.68 -2.68 11.19
C LEU A 243 -17.33 -1.33 11.49
N ALA A 244 -18.43 -1.01 10.80
CA ALA A 244 -19.23 0.19 11.06
C ALA A 244 -19.77 0.17 12.50
N ALA A 245 -20.34 -0.94 12.94
CA ALA A 245 -20.86 -1.08 14.30
C ALA A 245 -19.74 -0.95 15.35
N ALA A 246 -18.61 -1.63 15.16
CA ALA A 246 -17.46 -1.54 16.06
C ALA A 246 -16.92 -0.11 16.14
N SER A 247 -16.75 0.56 15.00
CA SER A 247 -16.28 1.94 14.93
C SER A 247 -17.28 2.92 15.55
N THR A 248 -18.59 2.73 15.31
CA THR A 248 -19.64 3.56 15.88
C THR A 248 -19.65 3.44 17.39
N CYS A 249 -19.68 2.22 17.93
CA CYS A 249 -19.63 2.00 19.38
C CYS A 249 -18.36 2.61 19.99
N LEU A 250 -17.20 2.46 19.34
CA LEU A 250 -15.94 3.00 19.83
C LEU A 250 -15.92 4.54 19.81
N VAL A 251 -16.36 5.15 18.71
CA VAL A 251 -16.39 6.63 18.58
C VAL A 251 -17.41 7.22 19.55
N LEU A 252 -18.60 6.61 19.72
CA LEU A 252 -19.58 7.07 20.69
C LEU A 252 -19.07 6.89 22.12
N LEU A 253 -18.45 5.75 22.43
CA LEU A 253 -17.81 5.52 23.74
C LEU A 253 -16.79 6.63 24.04
N THR A 254 -15.96 6.99 23.06
CA THR A 254 -14.91 8.01 23.26
C THR A 254 -15.48 9.44 23.26
N SER A 255 -16.57 9.70 22.54
CA SER A 255 -17.19 11.03 22.48
C SER A 255 -18.12 11.32 23.66
N TRP A 256 -18.79 10.29 24.20
CA TRP A 256 -19.78 10.43 25.28
C TRP A 256 -19.20 10.13 26.67
N GLY A 257 -18.12 9.34 26.73
CA GLY A 257 -17.49 8.97 28.00
C GLY A 257 -16.90 10.19 28.70
N GLY A 258 -17.42 10.49 29.92
CA GLY A 258 -17.01 11.63 30.73
C GLY A 258 -17.70 12.95 30.37
N THR A 259 -18.39 13.07 29.24
CA THR A 259 -19.12 14.27 28.80
C THR A 259 -20.64 14.11 28.96
N GLU A 260 -21.26 13.25 28.15
CA GLU A 260 -22.71 12.97 28.19
C GLU A 260 -23.06 11.94 29.26
N TYR A 261 -22.19 10.94 29.44
CA TYR A 261 -22.37 9.85 30.41
C TYR A 261 -21.12 9.62 31.23
N ALA A 262 -21.31 9.41 32.54
CA ALA A 262 -20.20 9.01 33.40
C ALA A 262 -19.57 7.70 32.95
N TRP A 263 -18.25 7.58 33.11
CA TRP A 263 -17.48 6.40 32.69
C TRP A 263 -17.97 5.07 33.30
N ASN A 264 -18.60 5.11 34.43
CA ASN A 264 -19.21 3.97 35.11
C ASN A 264 -20.67 3.69 34.70
N SER A 265 -21.23 4.44 33.77
CA SER A 265 -22.61 4.28 33.31
C SER A 265 -22.81 2.98 32.49
N ARG A 266 -24.03 2.42 32.56
CA ARG A 266 -24.40 1.22 31.77
C ARG A 266 -24.31 1.45 30.26
N VAL A 267 -24.50 2.70 29.80
CA VAL A 267 -24.41 3.07 28.39
C VAL A 267 -22.97 2.94 27.90
N ILE A 268 -21.99 3.48 28.65
CA ILE A 268 -20.58 3.42 28.30
C ILE A 268 -20.06 1.96 28.32
N TRP A 269 -20.42 1.20 29.35
CA TRP A 269 -20.10 -0.23 29.40
C TRP A 269 -20.75 -1.01 28.26
N GLY A 270 -22.01 -0.68 27.88
CA GLY A 270 -22.71 -1.28 26.76
C GLY A 270 -22.01 -0.95 25.42
N LEU A 271 -21.58 0.30 25.22
CA LEU A 271 -20.82 0.70 24.03
C LEU A 271 -19.46 -0.01 23.97
N GLY A 272 -18.76 -0.13 25.11
CA GLY A 272 -17.49 -0.85 25.17
C GLY A 272 -17.64 -2.34 24.84
N ALA A 273 -18.62 -3.00 25.43
CA ALA A 273 -18.93 -4.40 25.14
C ALA A 273 -19.39 -4.57 23.68
N GLY A 274 -20.22 -3.64 23.16
CA GLY A 274 -20.68 -3.63 21.78
C GLY A 274 -19.52 -3.47 20.79
N ALA A 275 -18.60 -2.55 21.06
CA ALA A 275 -17.39 -2.35 20.25
C ALA A 275 -16.53 -3.63 20.21
N ALA A 276 -16.28 -4.23 21.38
CA ALA A 276 -15.48 -5.45 21.49
C ALA A 276 -16.17 -6.64 20.77
N ALA A 277 -17.47 -6.83 21.01
CA ALA A 277 -18.24 -7.90 20.37
C ALA A 277 -18.27 -7.75 18.84
N ALA A 278 -18.56 -6.53 18.34
CA ALA A 278 -18.58 -6.24 16.91
C ALA A 278 -17.19 -6.41 16.27
N ALA A 279 -16.11 -6.03 16.97
CA ALA A 279 -14.74 -6.24 16.48
C ALA A 279 -14.37 -7.74 16.41
N VAL A 280 -14.74 -8.54 17.42
CA VAL A 280 -14.54 -10.01 17.39
C VAL A 280 -15.34 -10.63 16.25
N LEU A 281 -16.62 -10.28 16.12
CA LEU A 281 -17.46 -10.79 15.04
C LEU A 281 -16.95 -10.36 13.67
N PHE A 282 -16.39 -9.14 13.53
CA PHE A 282 -15.74 -8.66 12.33
C PHE A 282 -14.56 -9.57 11.95
N VAL A 283 -13.65 -9.87 12.90
CA VAL A 283 -12.50 -10.75 12.63
C VAL A 283 -12.96 -12.15 12.21
N VAL A 284 -14.03 -12.67 12.84
CA VAL A 284 -14.61 -13.97 12.47
C VAL A 284 -15.22 -13.90 11.06
N ALA A 285 -15.99 -12.87 10.75
CA ALA A 285 -16.58 -12.68 9.41
C ALA A 285 -15.50 -12.57 8.33
N GLU A 286 -14.44 -11.80 8.57
CA GLU A 286 -13.30 -11.65 7.66
C GLU A 286 -12.55 -12.96 7.39
N HIS A 287 -12.53 -13.87 8.38
CA HIS A 287 -11.91 -15.19 8.21
C HIS A 287 -12.67 -16.07 7.21
N PHE A 288 -13.99 -15.95 7.16
CA PHE A 288 -14.85 -16.75 6.28
C PHE A 288 -15.26 -16.00 5.00
N ALA A 289 -14.97 -14.72 4.89
CA ALA A 289 -15.32 -13.92 3.71
C ALA A 289 -14.50 -14.33 2.48
N ALA A 290 -15.18 -14.52 1.35
CA ALA A 290 -14.52 -14.82 0.07
C ALA A 290 -13.63 -13.64 -0.38
N GLU A 291 -14.11 -12.40 -0.16
CA GLU A 291 -13.38 -11.15 -0.47
C GLU A 291 -13.41 -10.21 0.74
N PRO A 292 -12.57 -10.48 1.74
CA PRO A 292 -12.56 -9.75 3.00
C PRO A 292 -12.32 -8.24 2.81
N LEU A 293 -12.95 -7.41 3.66
CA LEU A 293 -12.81 -5.95 3.66
C LEU A 293 -11.38 -5.53 4.06
N ILE A 294 -10.85 -6.15 5.13
CA ILE A 294 -9.46 -6.00 5.56
C ILE A 294 -8.84 -7.41 5.64
N PRO A 295 -8.22 -7.91 4.57
CA PRO A 295 -7.67 -9.26 4.53
C PRO A 295 -6.74 -9.54 5.71
N LEU A 296 -7.02 -10.59 6.49
CA LEU A 296 -6.21 -10.97 7.66
C LEU A 296 -4.75 -11.27 7.31
N ARG A 297 -4.46 -11.58 6.03
CA ARG A 297 -3.08 -11.73 5.53
C ARG A 297 -2.24 -10.45 5.66
N LEU A 298 -2.85 -9.26 5.67
CA LEU A 298 -2.12 -8.00 5.88
C LEU A 298 -1.44 -7.96 7.24
N PHE A 299 -2.06 -8.56 8.26
CA PHE A 299 -1.49 -8.66 9.61
C PHE A 299 -0.33 -9.68 9.73
N ARG A 300 -0.04 -10.43 8.68
CA ARG A 300 1.19 -11.26 8.61
C ARG A 300 2.41 -10.45 8.15
N ASP A 301 2.21 -9.29 7.52
CA ASP A 301 3.31 -8.41 7.12
C ASP A 301 3.72 -7.50 8.29
N SER A 302 4.99 -7.63 8.72
CA SER A 302 5.53 -6.84 9.83
C SER A 302 5.56 -5.34 9.53
N VAL A 303 5.74 -4.94 8.25
CA VAL A 303 5.76 -3.51 7.86
C VAL A 303 4.37 -2.91 8.02
N PHE A 304 3.31 -3.64 7.61
CA PHE A 304 1.93 -3.22 7.80
C PHE A 304 1.60 -3.06 9.30
N ASN A 305 1.89 -4.06 10.13
CA ASN A 305 1.58 -4.03 11.56
C ASN A 305 2.30 -2.90 12.29
N ILE A 306 3.60 -2.74 12.04
CA ILE A 306 4.40 -1.67 12.64
C ILE A 306 3.87 -0.30 12.18
N SER A 307 3.58 -0.14 10.89
CA SER A 307 3.05 1.12 10.35
C SER A 307 1.66 1.47 10.93
N ALA A 308 0.78 0.48 11.07
CA ALA A 308 -0.55 0.67 11.68
C ALA A 308 -0.44 1.07 13.15
N LEU A 309 0.44 0.42 13.91
CA LEU A 309 0.63 0.70 15.33
C LEU A 309 1.30 2.06 15.58
N VAL A 310 2.34 2.41 14.81
CA VAL A 310 2.96 3.74 14.85
C VAL A 310 1.97 4.81 14.39
N GLY A 311 1.16 4.51 13.36
CA GLY A 311 0.09 5.39 12.89
C GLY A 311 -0.95 5.67 13.98
N LEU A 312 -1.37 4.66 14.73
CA LEU A 312 -2.27 4.78 15.87
C LEU A 312 -1.68 5.72 16.95
N VAL A 313 -0.41 5.50 17.33
CA VAL A 313 0.30 6.33 18.34
C VAL A 313 0.41 7.79 17.89
N ILE A 314 0.79 8.02 16.63
CA ILE A 314 0.88 9.39 16.07
C ILE A 314 -0.51 10.04 15.98
N GLY A 315 -1.55 9.23 15.69
CA GLY A 315 -2.94 9.69 15.73
C GLY A 315 -3.31 10.26 17.10
N VAL A 316 -2.99 9.55 18.18
CA VAL A 316 -3.19 10.02 19.58
C VAL A 316 -2.54 11.39 19.80
N ALA A 317 -1.27 11.54 19.42
CA ALA A 317 -0.53 12.79 19.63
C ALA A 317 -1.08 13.96 18.80
N LEU A 318 -1.37 13.71 17.52
CA LEU A 318 -1.87 14.74 16.60
C LEU A 318 -3.23 15.28 17.06
N PHE A 319 -4.19 14.39 17.34
CA PHE A 319 -5.54 14.83 17.75
C PHE A 319 -5.54 15.43 19.14
N GLY A 320 -4.73 14.92 20.07
CA GLY A 320 -4.53 15.52 21.38
C GLY A 320 -4.01 16.96 21.28
N ALA A 321 -2.94 17.18 20.53
CA ALA A 321 -2.39 18.53 20.34
C ALA A 321 -3.35 19.44 19.56
N ALA A 322 -3.90 18.96 18.43
CA ALA A 322 -4.74 19.78 17.55
C ALA A 322 -6.05 20.23 18.20
N SER A 323 -6.64 19.41 19.11
CA SER A 323 -7.91 19.72 19.78
C SER A 323 -7.74 20.66 20.96
N TYR A 324 -6.71 20.45 21.76
CA TYR A 324 -6.59 21.14 23.05
C TYR A 324 -5.65 22.34 23.04
N LEU A 325 -4.67 22.37 22.17
CA LEU A 325 -3.71 23.48 22.12
C LEU A 325 -4.36 24.82 21.72
N PRO A 326 -5.30 24.90 20.76
CA PRO A 326 -6.03 26.14 20.48
C PRO A 326 -6.83 26.63 21.68
N THR A 327 -7.45 25.72 22.44
CA THR A 327 -8.21 26.07 23.65
C THR A 327 -7.30 26.60 24.76
N PHE A 328 -6.10 26.02 24.90
CA PHE A 328 -5.10 26.56 25.84
C PHE A 328 -4.72 27.99 25.47
N LEU A 329 -4.44 28.28 24.20
CA LEU A 329 -4.08 29.61 23.74
C LEU A 329 -5.22 30.63 23.96
N GLN A 330 -6.49 30.20 23.83
CA GLN A 330 -7.64 31.05 24.08
C GLN A 330 -7.88 31.31 25.58
N MET A 331 -7.65 30.30 26.43
CA MET A 331 -7.89 30.38 27.85
C MET A 331 -6.75 31.11 28.59
N VAL A 332 -5.49 30.75 28.27
CA VAL A 332 -4.31 31.19 29.02
C VAL A 332 -3.70 32.45 28.41
N ASP A 333 -3.45 32.43 27.06
CA ASP A 333 -2.83 33.57 26.36
C ASP A 333 -3.86 34.65 25.98
N GLY A 334 -5.14 34.41 26.21
CA GLY A 334 -6.22 35.37 25.94
C GLY A 334 -6.47 35.58 24.42
N ALA A 335 -5.92 34.75 23.57
CA ALA A 335 -6.07 34.84 22.13
C ALA A 335 -7.55 34.71 21.69
N SER A 336 -7.94 35.40 20.63
CA SER A 336 -9.22 35.15 19.98
C SER A 336 -9.21 33.77 19.27
N ALA A 337 -10.37 33.28 18.86
CA ALA A 337 -10.45 32.04 18.08
C ALA A 337 -9.61 32.10 16.80
N THR A 338 -9.64 33.25 16.11
CA THR A 338 -8.82 33.49 14.93
C THR A 338 -7.34 33.55 15.23
N GLU A 339 -6.94 34.27 16.29
CA GLU A 339 -5.53 34.34 16.71
C GLU A 339 -4.99 32.99 17.16
N SER A 340 -5.76 32.18 17.90
CA SER A 340 -5.33 30.85 18.30
C SER A 340 -5.08 29.93 17.10
N GLY A 341 -5.91 30.04 16.04
CA GLY A 341 -5.69 29.36 14.77
C GLY A 341 -4.39 29.82 14.07
N LEU A 342 -4.10 31.11 14.06
CA LEU A 342 -2.88 31.67 13.50
C LEU A 342 -1.64 31.27 14.32
N LEU A 343 -1.76 31.19 15.62
CA LEU A 343 -0.68 30.74 16.52
C LEU A 343 -0.34 29.25 16.30
N MET A 344 -1.23 28.45 15.68
CA MET A 344 -0.96 27.06 15.30
C MET A 344 -0.14 26.95 13.98
N LEU A 345 0.07 28.06 13.24
CA LEU A 345 0.83 28.05 11.98
C LEU A 345 2.23 27.43 12.09
N PRO A 346 3.02 27.64 13.15
CA PRO A 346 4.33 27.00 13.27
C PRO A 346 4.24 25.47 13.30
N MET A 347 3.23 24.90 13.97
CA MET A 347 3.00 23.45 13.97
C MET A 347 2.66 22.94 12.56
N MET A 348 1.76 23.63 11.85
CA MET A 348 1.39 23.27 10.48
C MET A 348 2.57 23.45 9.52
N GLY A 349 3.34 24.52 9.68
CA GLY A 349 4.58 24.75 8.92
C GLY A 349 5.61 23.63 9.15
N GLY A 350 5.74 23.16 10.38
CA GLY A 350 6.55 21.99 10.73
C GLY A 350 6.09 20.73 10.03
N ILE A 351 4.78 20.42 10.07
CA ILE A 351 4.20 19.25 9.39
C ILE A 351 4.47 19.31 7.89
N VAL A 352 4.14 20.41 7.24
CA VAL A 352 4.29 20.60 5.79
C VAL A 352 5.76 20.54 5.37
N GLY A 353 6.61 21.33 6.04
CA GLY A 353 8.04 21.40 5.72
C GLY A 353 8.71 20.03 5.86
N ALA A 354 8.51 19.36 6.97
CA ALA A 354 9.07 18.02 7.23
C ALA A 354 8.53 16.97 6.26
N SER A 355 7.23 17.01 5.91
CA SER A 355 6.63 16.09 4.93
C SER A 355 7.21 16.27 3.53
N ILE A 356 7.42 17.53 3.09
CA ILE A 356 8.00 17.81 1.77
C ILE A 356 9.47 17.39 1.75
N VAL A 357 10.24 17.75 2.78
CA VAL A 357 11.66 17.43 2.87
C VAL A 357 11.87 15.89 2.91
N SER A 358 11.14 15.18 3.77
CA SER A 358 11.23 13.72 3.85
C SER A 358 10.82 13.05 2.53
N GLY A 359 9.73 13.53 1.90
CA GLY A 359 9.27 13.01 0.62
C GLY A 359 10.29 13.21 -0.51
N GLN A 360 10.97 14.35 -0.58
CA GLN A 360 12.05 14.60 -1.54
C GLN A 360 13.28 13.73 -1.26
N LEU A 361 13.74 13.69 -0.02
CA LEU A 361 14.89 12.89 0.37
C LEU A 361 14.68 11.40 0.12
N ILE A 362 13.48 10.87 0.39
CA ILE A 362 13.12 9.48 0.09
C ILE A 362 13.15 9.22 -1.43
N SER A 363 12.66 10.15 -2.24
CA SER A 363 12.67 9.97 -3.70
C SER A 363 14.11 9.94 -4.27
N HIS A 364 15.05 10.66 -3.66
CA HIS A 364 16.47 10.65 -4.04
C HIS A 364 17.22 9.43 -3.48
N THR A 365 17.08 9.17 -2.19
CA THR A 365 17.85 8.13 -1.48
C THR A 365 17.28 6.72 -1.60
N GLY A 366 15.97 6.59 -1.81
CA GLY A 366 15.24 5.32 -1.77
C GLY A 366 15.06 4.75 -0.37
N ARG A 367 15.55 5.43 0.67
CA ARG A 367 15.49 4.99 2.07
C ARG A 367 14.40 5.72 2.84
N TYR A 368 13.54 4.98 3.55
CA TYR A 368 12.42 5.58 4.29
C TYR A 368 12.39 5.23 5.78
N ARG A 369 13.10 4.20 6.22
CA ARG A 369 13.06 3.69 7.61
C ARG A 369 13.48 4.72 8.65
N LEU A 370 14.41 5.61 8.33
CA LEU A 370 14.97 6.58 9.27
C LEU A 370 13.94 7.64 9.68
N TYR A 371 13.03 8.01 8.78
CA TYR A 371 12.11 9.15 9.01
C TYR A 371 11.05 8.88 10.08
N PRO A 372 10.37 7.71 10.15
CA PRO A 372 9.46 7.40 11.25
C PRO A 372 10.17 7.37 12.61
N LEU A 373 11.42 6.93 12.66
CA LEU A 373 12.22 6.89 13.87
C LEU A 373 12.56 8.32 14.35
N LEU A 374 13.12 9.15 13.47
CA LEU A 374 13.45 10.55 13.77
C LEU A 374 12.18 11.36 14.08
N GLY A 375 11.11 11.12 13.32
CA GLY A 375 9.84 11.83 13.50
C GLY A 375 9.15 11.46 14.81
N GLY A 376 9.18 10.19 15.21
CA GLY A 376 8.67 9.76 16.50
C GLY A 376 9.44 10.37 17.66
N ALA A 377 10.78 10.35 17.61
CA ALA A 377 11.63 10.97 18.60
C ALA A 377 11.39 12.50 18.68
N LEU A 378 11.30 13.17 17.54
CA LEU A 378 11.06 14.61 17.48
C LEU A 378 9.65 14.97 18.00
N SER A 379 8.63 14.13 17.71
CA SER A 379 7.29 14.30 18.28
C SER A 379 7.29 14.15 19.80
N ALA A 380 8.04 13.19 20.34
CA ALA A 380 8.19 13.01 21.78
C ALA A 380 8.88 14.22 22.43
N VAL A 381 9.94 14.75 21.80
CA VAL A 381 10.63 15.98 22.27
C VAL A 381 9.69 17.18 22.20
N GLY A 382 8.95 17.37 21.09
CA GLY A 382 7.99 18.44 20.93
C GLY A 382 6.90 18.41 21.99
N MET A 383 6.35 17.21 22.30
CA MET A 383 5.34 17.01 23.33
C MET A 383 5.91 17.26 24.73
N TRP A 384 7.16 16.83 24.98
CA TRP A 384 7.84 17.13 26.22
C TRP A 384 8.10 18.62 26.39
N LEU A 385 8.47 19.34 25.36
CA LEU A 385 8.63 20.81 25.42
C LEU A 385 7.28 21.49 25.71
N LEU A 386 6.20 21.08 25.05
CA LEU A 386 4.85 21.59 25.31
C LEU A 386 4.35 21.28 26.74
N SER A 387 4.87 20.23 27.39
CA SER A 387 4.57 19.96 28.79
C SER A 387 5.17 20.99 29.78
N ARG A 388 6.00 21.90 29.27
CA ARG A 388 6.59 23.02 30.05
C ARG A 388 5.92 24.36 29.79
N LEU A 389 4.72 24.36 29.20
CA LEU A 389 3.92 25.55 29.02
C LEU A 389 3.51 26.13 30.39
N GLU A 390 3.72 27.44 30.58
CA GLU A 390 3.33 28.22 31.73
C GLU A 390 2.58 29.46 31.24
N THR A 391 1.94 30.18 32.18
CA THR A 391 1.14 31.39 31.87
C THR A 391 1.96 32.54 31.28
N ASP A 392 3.24 32.57 31.53
CA ASP A 392 4.19 33.62 31.10
C ASP A 392 5.12 33.13 29.96
N THR A 393 4.90 31.94 29.42
CA THR A 393 5.73 31.41 28.34
C THR A 393 5.68 32.32 27.11
N PRO A 394 6.83 32.84 26.63
CA PRO A 394 6.87 33.71 25.45
C PRO A 394 6.32 33.03 24.20
N ARG A 395 5.59 33.77 23.38
CA ARG A 395 4.98 33.27 22.12
C ARG A 395 5.98 32.60 21.20
N LEU A 396 7.21 33.10 21.12
CA LEU A 396 8.27 32.50 20.31
C LEU A 396 8.63 31.07 20.78
N HIS A 397 8.71 30.85 22.10
CA HIS A 397 9.09 29.53 22.64
C HIS A 397 8.05 28.47 22.31
N TYR A 398 6.77 28.69 22.63
CA TYR A 398 5.75 27.69 22.33
C TYR A 398 5.51 27.53 20.81
N SER A 399 5.73 28.60 19.99
CA SER A 399 5.71 28.49 18.54
C SER A 399 6.79 27.55 18.03
N LEU A 400 8.01 27.66 18.54
CA LEU A 400 9.12 26.73 18.20
C LEU A 400 8.81 25.30 18.66
N TRP A 401 8.27 25.12 19.86
CA TRP A 401 7.90 23.81 20.40
C TRP A 401 6.82 23.13 19.54
N MET A 402 5.82 23.91 19.11
CA MET A 402 4.80 23.46 18.17
C MET A 402 5.38 23.09 16.82
N ALA A 403 6.34 23.87 16.32
CA ALA A 403 7.03 23.56 15.05
C ALA A 403 7.82 22.24 15.14
N VAL A 404 8.48 21.98 16.28
CA VAL A 404 9.19 20.71 16.54
C VAL A 404 8.22 19.53 16.55
N LEU A 405 7.08 19.65 17.27
CA LEU A 405 6.04 18.62 17.25
C LEU A 405 5.51 18.37 15.83
N GLY A 406 5.19 19.47 15.13
CA GLY A 406 4.71 19.40 13.75
C GLY A 406 5.70 18.74 12.81
N ALA A 407 6.98 19.09 12.91
CA ALA A 407 8.04 18.45 12.11
C ALA A 407 8.13 16.95 12.40
N GLY A 408 8.03 16.53 13.66
CA GLY A 408 7.99 15.13 14.02
C GLY A 408 6.83 14.37 13.36
N ILE A 409 5.62 14.90 13.44
CA ILE A 409 4.41 14.31 12.83
C ILE A 409 4.56 14.26 11.30
N GLY A 410 5.08 15.35 10.69
CA GLY A 410 5.30 15.46 9.25
C GLY A 410 6.30 14.45 8.69
N LEU A 411 7.31 14.06 9.46
CA LEU A 411 8.26 13.00 9.08
C LEU A 411 7.63 11.60 9.11
N VAL A 412 6.63 11.36 9.95
CA VAL A 412 6.05 10.01 10.14
C VAL A 412 4.92 9.74 9.16
N MET A 413 3.92 10.62 9.09
CA MET A 413 2.63 10.33 8.45
C MET A 413 2.72 9.90 6.97
N PRO A 414 3.38 10.66 6.07
CA PRO A 414 3.44 10.27 4.67
C PRO A 414 4.32 9.03 4.45
N VAL A 415 5.30 8.84 5.33
CA VAL A 415 6.26 7.73 5.21
C VAL A 415 5.64 6.40 5.61
N LEU A 416 4.77 6.36 6.61
CA LEU A 416 4.03 5.14 6.97
C LEU A 416 3.12 4.67 5.82
N VAL A 417 2.42 5.59 5.17
CA VAL A 417 1.60 5.29 4.00
C VAL A 417 2.45 4.71 2.86
N LEU A 418 3.60 5.34 2.58
CA LEU A 418 4.54 4.86 1.57
C LEU A 418 5.07 3.46 1.91
N ALA A 419 5.46 3.21 3.17
CA ALA A 419 5.97 1.92 3.63
C ALA A 419 4.93 0.81 3.45
N VAL A 420 3.67 1.06 3.83
CA VAL A 420 2.55 0.13 3.63
C VAL A 420 2.35 -0.14 2.14
N GLN A 421 2.26 0.90 1.31
CA GLN A 421 2.06 0.75 -0.13
C GLN A 421 3.19 0.00 -0.84
N ASN A 422 4.41 0.06 -0.29
CA ASN A 422 5.57 -0.67 -0.82
C ASN A 422 5.66 -2.12 -0.33
N SER A 423 4.89 -2.49 0.70
CA SER A 423 4.95 -3.83 1.31
C SER A 423 3.86 -4.77 0.81
N VAL A 424 2.76 -4.23 0.28
CA VAL A 424 1.57 -5.00 -0.09
C VAL A 424 1.46 -5.22 -1.60
N ARG A 425 0.63 -6.20 -2.00
CA ARG A 425 0.35 -6.47 -3.41
C ARG A 425 -0.38 -5.30 -4.06
N PRO A 426 -0.19 -5.05 -5.35
CA PRO A 426 -0.93 -4.01 -6.08
C PRO A 426 -2.45 -4.10 -5.95
N ALA A 427 -2.99 -5.33 -5.90
CA ALA A 427 -4.43 -5.57 -5.72
C ALA A 427 -4.97 -5.16 -4.33
N ASP A 428 -4.11 -5.05 -3.32
CA ASP A 428 -4.48 -4.72 -1.94
C ASP A 428 -4.07 -3.28 -1.55
N LEU A 429 -3.54 -2.49 -2.48
CA LEU A 429 -3.00 -1.14 -2.22
C LEU A 429 -4.01 -0.19 -1.57
N GLY A 430 -5.22 -0.13 -2.11
CA GLY A 430 -6.29 0.71 -1.56
C GLY A 430 -6.73 0.23 -0.19
N THR A 431 -6.96 -1.07 -0.06
CA THR A 431 -7.34 -1.72 1.20
C THR A 431 -6.30 -1.52 2.30
N ALA A 432 -5.02 -1.75 2.03
CA ALA A 432 -3.96 -1.60 3.02
C ALA A 432 -3.73 -0.13 3.40
N THR A 433 -3.79 0.79 2.43
CA THR A 433 -3.69 2.23 2.68
C THR A 433 -4.84 2.73 3.55
N SER A 434 -6.06 2.27 3.25
CA SER A 434 -7.25 2.65 4.00
C SER A 434 -7.25 2.08 5.42
N ALA A 435 -6.84 0.83 5.61
CA ALA A 435 -6.70 0.22 6.92
C ALA A 435 -5.67 0.95 7.79
N ASN A 436 -4.52 1.33 7.23
CA ASN A 436 -3.52 2.12 7.96
C ASN A 436 -4.06 3.50 8.39
N ASN A 437 -4.79 4.21 7.52
CA ASN A 437 -5.44 5.47 7.87
C ASN A 437 -6.56 5.29 8.91
N TYR A 438 -7.32 4.17 8.81
CA TYR A 438 -8.35 3.82 9.77
C TYR A 438 -7.77 3.64 11.18
N PHE A 439 -6.68 2.88 11.36
CA PHE A 439 -6.02 2.72 12.66
C PHE A 439 -5.51 4.05 13.21
N ARG A 440 -4.97 4.93 12.37
CA ARG A 440 -4.57 6.27 12.79
C ARG A 440 -5.75 7.10 13.27
N GLN A 441 -6.90 7.04 12.58
CA GLN A 441 -8.11 7.77 12.95
C GLN A 441 -8.70 7.27 14.26
N ILE A 442 -8.72 5.94 14.46
CA ILE A 442 -9.11 5.32 15.73
C ILE A 442 -8.17 5.76 16.86
N GLY A 443 -6.86 5.75 16.61
CA GLY A 443 -5.87 6.28 17.55
C GLY A 443 -6.19 7.71 17.96
N GLY A 444 -6.53 8.56 16.98
CA GLY A 444 -6.95 9.94 17.22
C GLY A 444 -8.19 10.06 18.10
N SER A 445 -9.22 9.27 17.83
CA SER A 445 -10.46 9.27 18.61
C SER A 445 -10.23 8.81 20.06
N VAL A 446 -9.50 7.71 20.23
CA VAL A 446 -9.13 7.20 21.56
C VAL A 446 -8.24 8.20 22.31
N GLY A 447 -7.26 8.79 21.61
CA GLY A 447 -6.37 9.80 22.17
C GLY A 447 -7.11 11.03 22.68
N ALA A 448 -8.04 11.55 21.86
CA ALA A 448 -8.85 12.70 22.24
C ALA A 448 -9.69 12.44 23.50
N ALA A 449 -10.27 11.24 23.62
CA ALA A 449 -11.06 10.84 24.79
C ALA A 449 -10.21 10.69 26.07
N VAL A 450 -9.10 9.95 25.96
CA VAL A 450 -8.18 9.77 27.09
C VAL A 450 -7.64 11.13 27.54
N PHE A 451 -7.27 11.98 26.60
CA PHE A 451 -6.79 13.32 26.87
C PHE A 451 -7.87 14.16 27.60
N GLY A 452 -9.11 14.16 27.09
CA GLY A 452 -10.25 14.86 27.68
C GLY A 452 -10.50 14.44 29.10
N THR A 453 -10.60 13.13 29.35
CA THR A 453 -10.84 12.60 30.70
C THR A 453 -9.75 12.96 31.71
N LEU A 454 -8.48 12.81 31.27
CA LEU A 454 -7.35 13.18 32.15
C LEU A 454 -7.32 14.68 32.40
N PHE A 455 -7.66 15.48 31.39
CA PHE A 455 -7.73 16.93 31.53
C PHE A 455 -8.81 17.37 32.48
N ALA A 456 -10.04 16.86 32.32
CA ALA A 456 -11.18 17.17 33.18
C ALA A 456 -10.89 16.85 34.66
N GLY A 457 -10.39 15.65 34.90
CA GLY A 457 -10.02 15.26 36.27
C GLY A 457 -8.98 16.19 36.88
N ARG A 458 -7.90 16.51 36.11
CA ARG A 458 -6.85 17.41 36.60
C ARG A 458 -7.31 18.84 36.79
N LEU A 459 -8.13 19.34 35.85
CA LEU A 459 -8.68 20.70 35.99
C LEU A 459 -9.59 20.82 37.20
N THR A 460 -10.42 19.81 37.43
CA THR A 460 -11.31 19.76 38.62
C THR A 460 -10.49 19.74 39.91
N ASP A 461 -9.44 18.94 39.99
CA ASP A 461 -8.56 18.88 41.15
C ASP A 461 -7.84 20.23 41.38
N ALA A 462 -7.26 20.81 40.32
CA ALA A 462 -6.57 22.09 40.37
C ALA A 462 -7.51 23.25 40.76
N LEU A 463 -8.77 23.21 40.34
CA LEU A 463 -9.78 24.20 40.75
C LEU A 463 -10.20 24.02 42.23
N ARG A 464 -10.36 22.79 42.72
CA ARG A 464 -10.66 22.50 44.12
C ARG A 464 -9.56 23.02 45.07
N ASP A 465 -8.31 22.89 44.66
CA ASP A 465 -7.17 23.34 45.47
C ASP A 465 -7.06 24.88 45.52
N ARG A 466 -7.58 25.60 44.53
CA ARG A 466 -7.43 27.05 44.38
C ARG A 466 -8.66 27.86 44.78
N LEU A 467 -9.85 27.24 44.77
CA LEU A 467 -11.11 27.91 45.04
C LEU A 467 -11.62 27.60 46.45
N PRO A 468 -12.15 28.63 47.20
CA PRO A 468 -12.83 28.38 48.47
C PRO A 468 -14.03 27.44 48.24
N ALA A 469 -14.29 26.54 49.22
CA ALA A 469 -15.34 25.51 49.13
C ALA A 469 -16.73 26.05 48.77
N ARG A 470 -17.03 27.30 49.11
CA ARG A 470 -18.30 27.98 48.75
C ARG A 470 -18.38 28.48 47.30
N ALA A 471 -17.25 28.74 46.65
CA ALA A 471 -17.19 29.18 45.26
C ALA A 471 -17.22 28.02 44.25
N GLY A 472 -16.74 26.85 44.65
CA GLY A 472 -16.75 25.64 43.78
C GLY A 472 -18.14 25.05 43.51
N ALA A 473 -19.13 25.33 44.38
CA ALA A 473 -20.52 24.87 44.19
C ALA A 473 -21.34 25.73 43.19
N ALA A 474 -20.81 26.90 42.78
CA ALA A 474 -21.48 27.84 41.89
C ALA A 474 -20.90 27.86 40.48
N LEU A 475 -19.85 27.05 40.20
CA LEU A 475 -19.26 26.96 38.87
C LEU A 475 -20.00 25.89 38.05
N PRO A 476 -20.35 26.20 36.78
CA PRO A 476 -20.75 25.17 35.83
C PRO A 476 -19.64 24.10 35.71
N ASP A 477 -20.00 22.91 35.26
CA ASP A 477 -19.02 21.83 35.05
C ASP A 477 -17.76 22.36 34.36
N ALA A 478 -16.59 22.08 34.95
CA ALA A 478 -15.31 22.67 34.57
C ALA A 478 -14.98 22.51 33.09
N GLU A 479 -15.58 21.52 32.41
CA GLU A 479 -15.42 21.25 30.98
C GLU A 479 -16.32 22.09 30.07
N SER A 480 -17.44 22.59 30.56
CA SER A 480 -18.44 23.32 29.77
C SER A 480 -18.19 24.83 29.69
N ILE A 481 -17.23 25.35 30.46
CA ILE A 481 -16.94 26.78 30.46
C ILE A 481 -16.19 27.21 29.21
N THR A 482 -16.81 28.08 28.40
CA THR A 482 -16.19 28.68 27.22
C THR A 482 -15.14 29.74 27.60
N PRO A 483 -14.12 30.02 26.75
CA PRO A 483 -13.15 31.10 26.99
C PRO A 483 -13.81 32.47 27.24
N GLN A 484 -14.97 32.74 26.62
CA GLN A 484 -15.74 33.96 26.79
C GLN A 484 -16.38 34.01 28.20
N ALA A 485 -16.93 32.90 28.67
CA ALA A 485 -17.51 32.81 30.02
C ALA A 485 -16.43 33.00 31.09
N VAL A 486 -15.24 32.45 30.92
CA VAL A 486 -14.10 32.67 31.86
C VAL A 486 -13.70 34.14 31.90
N ARG A 487 -13.68 34.84 30.77
CA ARG A 487 -13.37 36.30 30.73
C ARG A 487 -14.42 37.14 31.42
N ALA A 488 -15.66 36.70 31.51
CA ALA A 488 -16.76 37.38 32.19
C ALA A 488 -16.76 37.16 33.71
N LEU A 489 -15.93 36.23 34.23
CA LEU A 489 -15.80 35.96 35.64
C LEU A 489 -15.13 37.15 36.40
N PRO A 490 -15.42 37.34 37.70
CA PRO A 490 -14.68 38.26 38.55
C PRO A 490 -13.16 37.95 38.54
N ALA A 491 -12.31 38.99 38.64
CA ALA A 491 -10.86 38.89 38.44
C ALA A 491 -10.20 37.74 39.21
N GLY A 492 -10.52 37.60 40.53
CA GLY A 492 -9.93 36.54 41.36
C GLY A 492 -10.33 35.09 40.93
N LEU A 493 -11.59 34.90 40.47
CA LEU A 493 -12.05 33.60 39.97
C LEU A 493 -11.45 33.31 38.57
N ARG A 494 -11.41 34.35 37.74
CA ARG A 494 -10.81 34.23 36.41
C ARG A 494 -9.34 33.83 36.47
N ASP A 495 -8.54 34.51 37.29
CA ASP A 495 -7.12 34.23 37.42
C ASP A 495 -6.86 32.85 38.05
N ALA A 496 -7.66 32.42 39.02
CA ALA A 496 -7.62 31.07 39.59
C ALA A 496 -7.93 29.99 38.49
N TYR A 497 -8.93 30.25 37.64
CA TYR A 497 -9.30 29.33 36.54
C TYR A 497 -8.18 29.25 35.49
N ILE A 498 -7.63 30.38 35.05
CA ILE A 498 -6.51 30.42 34.07
C ILE A 498 -5.30 29.66 34.60
N GLN A 499 -4.95 29.88 35.91
CA GLN A 499 -3.84 29.17 36.51
C GLN A 499 -4.10 27.67 36.65
N ALA A 500 -5.32 27.26 37.04
CA ALA A 500 -5.70 25.85 37.13
C ALA A 500 -5.60 25.17 35.72
N TYR A 501 -6.03 25.89 34.70
CA TYR A 501 -5.93 25.43 33.32
C TYR A 501 -4.48 25.29 32.86
N ALA A 502 -3.62 26.27 33.16
CA ALA A 502 -2.20 26.25 32.85
C ALA A 502 -1.42 25.17 33.62
N ASP A 503 -1.87 24.77 34.80
CA ASP A 503 -1.27 23.66 35.57
C ASP A 503 -1.76 22.28 35.08
N ALA A 504 -3.02 22.17 34.65
CA ALA A 504 -3.62 20.89 34.24
C ALA A 504 -3.17 20.44 32.85
N MET A 505 -3.21 21.33 31.85
CA MET A 505 -3.00 20.99 30.44
C MET A 505 -1.58 20.51 30.14
N PRO A 506 -0.48 21.18 30.51
CA PRO A 506 0.87 20.76 30.17
C PRO A 506 1.24 19.38 30.75
N ARG A 507 0.73 19.02 31.91
CA ARG A 507 0.98 17.70 32.52
C ARG A 507 0.42 16.55 31.66
N ILE A 508 -0.64 16.80 30.91
CA ILE A 508 -1.23 15.77 30.04
C ILE A 508 -0.37 15.56 28.81
N PHE A 509 0.23 16.61 28.27
CA PHE A 509 1.24 16.46 27.22
C PHE A 509 2.41 15.58 27.70
N LEU A 510 2.81 15.68 28.96
CA LEU A 510 3.84 14.82 29.53
C LEU A 510 3.43 13.34 29.55
N TYR A 511 2.17 13.01 29.78
CA TYR A 511 1.68 11.62 29.75
C TYR A 511 1.70 11.00 28.35
N LEU A 512 1.66 11.82 27.29
CA LEU A 512 1.79 11.34 25.91
C LEU A 512 3.24 11.04 25.51
N VAL A 513 4.23 11.59 26.21
CA VAL A 513 5.65 11.36 25.90
C VAL A 513 6.02 9.87 25.95
N PRO A 514 5.70 9.08 26.98
CA PRO A 514 5.97 7.65 27.01
C PRO A 514 5.30 6.89 25.87
N VAL A 515 4.09 7.30 25.47
CA VAL A 515 3.35 6.68 24.36
C VAL A 515 4.09 6.93 23.03
N LEU A 516 4.58 8.15 22.80
CA LEU A 516 5.36 8.50 21.62
C LEU A 516 6.75 7.83 21.60
N VAL A 517 7.39 7.72 22.75
CA VAL A 517 8.64 6.96 22.91
C VAL A 517 8.41 5.49 22.56
N LEU A 518 7.32 4.89 23.06
CA LEU A 518 6.94 3.52 22.70
C LEU A 518 6.71 3.38 21.19
N GLY A 519 5.98 4.33 20.56
CA GLY A 519 5.81 4.38 19.12
C GLY A 519 7.13 4.47 18.34
N THR A 520 8.09 5.24 18.87
CA THR A 520 9.43 5.36 18.30
C THR A 520 10.22 4.05 18.42
N VAL A 521 10.14 3.36 19.56
CA VAL A 521 10.75 2.02 19.75
C VAL A 521 10.11 1.02 18.79
N ILE A 522 8.81 1.05 18.60
CA ILE A 522 8.11 0.19 17.62
C ILE A 522 8.59 0.52 16.20
N ALA A 523 8.73 1.80 15.84
CA ALA A 523 9.23 2.23 14.53
C ALA A 523 10.66 1.73 14.26
N PHE A 524 11.48 1.49 15.29
CA PHE A 524 12.83 0.92 15.13
C PHE A 524 12.82 -0.47 14.50
N PHE A 525 11.76 -1.25 14.68
CA PHE A 525 11.60 -2.58 14.08
C PHE A 525 11.05 -2.54 12.66
N LEU A 526 10.78 -1.36 12.09
CA LEU A 526 10.31 -1.22 10.71
C LEU A 526 11.39 -1.76 9.75
N LYS A 527 11.02 -2.77 8.96
CA LYS A 527 11.89 -3.34 7.94
C LYS A 527 11.82 -2.50 6.67
N GLU A 528 12.99 -2.14 6.15
CA GLU A 528 13.09 -1.40 4.89
C GLU A 528 13.00 -2.37 3.72
N LYS A 529 12.05 -2.12 2.81
CA LYS A 529 11.94 -2.82 1.51
C LYS A 529 12.39 -1.85 0.42
N PRO A 530 13.25 -2.28 -0.54
CA PRO A 530 13.72 -1.41 -1.61
C PRO A 530 12.56 -0.78 -2.40
N LEU A 531 12.67 0.51 -2.72
CA LEU A 531 11.71 1.22 -3.55
C LEU A 531 12.04 1.05 -5.02
N VAL A 532 11.17 0.39 -5.79
CA VAL A 532 11.35 0.14 -7.21
C VAL A 532 11.11 1.40 -8.04
N SER A 533 11.93 1.63 -9.07
CA SER A 533 11.87 2.83 -9.91
C SER A 533 10.80 2.77 -11.01
N HIS A 534 10.27 1.58 -11.32
CA HIS A 534 9.28 1.36 -12.37
C HIS A 534 8.06 0.65 -11.79
N ASN A 535 6.86 1.00 -12.28
CA ASN A 535 5.67 0.20 -12.04
C ASN A 535 5.73 -1.01 -12.99
N THR A 536 6.29 -2.12 -12.53
CA THR A 536 6.15 -3.40 -13.22
C THR A 536 4.75 -3.91 -12.88
N PRO A 537 3.90 -4.22 -13.88
CA PRO A 537 2.66 -4.93 -13.60
C PRO A 537 3.03 -6.25 -12.92
N ALA A 538 2.45 -6.51 -11.74
CA ALA A 538 2.62 -7.81 -11.11
C ALA A 538 2.09 -8.87 -12.07
N PRO A 539 2.78 -10.01 -12.27
CA PRO A 539 2.18 -11.15 -12.94
C PRO A 539 0.90 -11.50 -12.20
N SER A 540 -0.21 -11.54 -12.92
CA SER A 540 -1.51 -11.92 -12.40
C SER A 540 -1.38 -13.31 -11.76
N ALA A 541 -1.56 -13.40 -10.44
CA ALA A 541 -1.55 -14.66 -9.70
C ALA A 541 -2.88 -15.43 -9.92
N PHE A 542 -3.22 -15.66 -11.19
CA PHE A 542 -4.32 -16.51 -11.63
C PHE A 542 -3.91 -17.21 -12.92
N GLU A 543 -2.95 -18.13 -12.80
CA GLU A 543 -2.78 -19.24 -13.75
C GLU A 543 -2.07 -20.38 -13.00
N THR A 544 -2.81 -21.01 -12.10
CA THR A 544 -2.63 -22.42 -11.74
C THR A 544 -3.96 -23.09 -12.00
N ASP A 545 -4.23 -23.32 -13.29
CA ASP A 545 -5.01 -24.47 -13.74
C ASP A 545 -4.62 -24.76 -15.18
N THR A 546 -3.93 -25.85 -15.30
CA THR A 546 -3.75 -26.77 -16.43
C THR A 546 -4.41 -26.38 -17.75
N ALA A 547 -3.57 -25.88 -18.68
CA ALA A 547 -3.76 -26.12 -20.10
C ALA A 547 -2.39 -26.43 -20.75
N PRO A 548 -2.28 -27.42 -21.63
CA PRO A 548 -1.00 -27.85 -22.22
C PRO A 548 -0.48 -26.76 -23.15
N LEU A 549 0.79 -26.37 -22.94
CA LEU A 549 1.55 -25.50 -23.83
C LEU A 549 1.69 -26.20 -25.22
N HIS A 550 0.92 -25.72 -26.17
CA HIS A 550 1.18 -26.01 -27.57
C HIS A 550 2.50 -25.33 -27.97
N THR A 551 3.37 -26.11 -28.60
CA THR A 551 4.59 -25.74 -29.28
C THR A 551 4.46 -24.42 -30.03
N ALA A 552 5.37 -23.49 -29.72
CA ALA A 552 5.49 -22.23 -30.43
C ALA A 552 5.77 -22.49 -31.91
N ALA A 553 4.82 -22.14 -32.75
CA ALA A 553 5.03 -22.01 -34.19
C ALA A 553 5.85 -20.72 -34.43
N PRO A 554 6.66 -20.67 -35.49
CA PRO A 554 7.53 -19.55 -35.77
C PRO A 554 6.71 -18.26 -35.98
N VAL A 555 7.14 -17.20 -35.29
CA VAL A 555 6.59 -15.84 -35.40
C VAL A 555 6.66 -15.42 -36.88
N ARG A 556 5.50 -15.29 -37.51
CA ARG A 556 5.37 -14.63 -38.79
C ARG A 556 5.56 -13.14 -38.60
N ASP A 557 6.37 -12.57 -39.49
CA ASP A 557 6.63 -11.15 -39.67
C ASP A 557 5.38 -10.28 -39.48
N ASN A 558 5.31 -9.54 -38.38
CA ASN A 558 4.51 -8.34 -38.34
C ASN A 558 5.40 -7.18 -38.72
N ALA A 559 5.17 -6.69 -39.92
CA ALA A 559 5.80 -5.51 -40.47
C ALA A 559 5.76 -4.36 -39.43
N VAL A 560 6.95 -3.88 -39.09
CA VAL A 560 7.13 -2.61 -38.38
C VAL A 560 6.42 -1.54 -39.20
N PRO A 561 5.55 -0.69 -38.56
CA PRO A 561 4.97 0.43 -39.31
C PRO A 561 6.12 1.29 -39.85
N PRO A 562 6.04 1.78 -41.10
CA PRO A 562 7.12 2.51 -41.71
C PRO A 562 7.52 3.69 -40.83
N ALA A 563 8.82 3.85 -40.62
CA ALA A 563 9.43 4.95 -39.89
C ALA A 563 8.78 6.28 -40.31
N ARG A 564 8.28 7.02 -39.34
CA ARG A 564 7.78 8.39 -39.54
C ARG A 564 8.89 9.17 -40.23
N ALA A 565 8.55 9.80 -41.35
CA ALA A 565 9.45 10.57 -42.19
C ALA A 565 10.46 11.40 -41.39
N PRO A 566 11.73 11.48 -41.84
CA PRO A 566 12.80 12.20 -41.15
C PRO A 566 12.42 13.66 -40.95
N TYR A 567 12.81 14.23 -39.81
CA TYR A 567 12.72 15.67 -39.60
C TYR A 567 13.38 16.40 -40.76
N PRO A 568 12.77 17.44 -41.34
CA PRO A 568 13.41 18.20 -42.40
C PRO A 568 14.62 18.95 -41.83
N ALA A 569 15.77 18.79 -42.46
CA ALA A 569 17.02 19.51 -42.28
C ALA A 569 17.68 19.32 -40.88
N GLY A 570 18.26 18.15 -40.63
CA GLY A 570 19.18 17.93 -39.51
C GLY A 570 20.48 17.25 -39.98
N VAL A 571 21.53 17.29 -39.13
CA VAL A 571 22.78 16.60 -39.39
C VAL A 571 22.61 15.09 -39.12
N PRO A 572 22.89 14.20 -40.11
CA PRO A 572 22.73 12.77 -39.91
C PRO A 572 23.86 12.18 -39.03
N VAL A 573 23.48 11.26 -38.15
CA VAL A 573 24.35 10.35 -37.39
C VAL A 573 24.08 8.95 -37.90
N CYS A 574 25.03 8.33 -38.54
CA CYS A 574 24.91 7.00 -39.12
C CYS A 574 26.09 6.12 -38.71
N GLY A 575 25.95 4.80 -38.87
CA GLY A 575 26.97 3.83 -38.50
C GLY A 575 26.41 2.43 -38.46
N THR A 576 27.18 1.50 -37.92
CA THR A 576 26.79 0.11 -37.75
C THR A 576 26.69 -0.27 -36.28
N VAL A 577 25.78 -1.18 -35.98
CA VAL A 577 25.71 -1.85 -34.67
C VAL A 577 26.29 -3.27 -34.87
N GLN A 578 27.35 -3.58 -34.16
CA GLN A 578 28.10 -4.83 -34.33
C GLN A 578 28.57 -5.40 -33.00
N HIS A 579 28.94 -6.66 -32.97
CA HIS A 579 29.67 -7.30 -31.87
C HIS A 579 31.16 -6.96 -31.93
N ALA A 580 31.88 -7.31 -30.87
CA ALA A 580 33.33 -7.12 -30.78
C ALA A 580 34.11 -7.95 -31.86
N ASP A 581 33.51 -8.99 -32.37
CA ASP A 581 34.06 -9.82 -33.47
C ASP A 581 33.73 -9.30 -34.88
N GLY A 582 33.04 -8.17 -35.00
CA GLY A 582 32.65 -7.56 -36.26
C GLY A 582 31.33 -8.10 -36.84
N THR A 583 30.69 -9.07 -36.23
CA THR A 583 29.36 -9.55 -36.66
C THR A 583 28.28 -8.50 -36.40
N VAL A 584 27.41 -8.24 -37.38
CA VAL A 584 26.40 -7.21 -37.30
C VAL A 584 25.27 -7.61 -36.35
N VAL A 585 24.69 -6.62 -35.67
CA VAL A 585 23.53 -6.82 -34.80
C VAL A 585 22.30 -6.21 -35.49
N PRO A 586 21.44 -7.04 -36.09
CA PRO A 586 20.22 -6.55 -36.74
C PRO A 586 19.16 -6.13 -35.70
N ARG A 587 18.31 -5.20 -36.10
CA ARG A 587 17.14 -4.75 -35.31
C ARG A 587 17.48 -4.23 -33.89
N ALA A 588 18.70 -3.77 -33.64
CA ALA A 588 19.06 -3.10 -32.41
C ALA A 588 18.28 -1.78 -32.29
N ALA A 589 17.62 -1.56 -31.19
CA ALA A 589 16.90 -0.31 -30.92
C ALA A 589 17.89 0.81 -30.61
N LEU A 590 17.77 1.93 -31.31
CA LEU A 590 18.63 3.09 -31.17
C LEU A 590 17.83 4.29 -30.68
N THR A 591 18.33 4.97 -29.64
CA THR A 591 17.72 6.16 -29.07
C THR A 591 18.76 7.25 -28.93
N LEU A 592 18.51 8.41 -29.54
CA LEU A 592 19.38 9.58 -29.47
C LEU A 592 18.78 10.57 -28.48
N ILE A 593 19.57 11.00 -27.50
CA ILE A 593 19.18 11.96 -26.48
C ILE A 593 20.13 13.17 -26.46
N ASP A 594 19.63 14.35 -26.09
CA ASP A 594 20.45 15.53 -25.85
C ASP A 594 21.07 15.52 -24.43
N ILE A 595 21.93 16.48 -24.15
CA ILE A 595 22.58 16.65 -22.84
C ILE A 595 21.58 16.91 -21.69
N ALA A 596 20.35 17.33 -21.99
CA ALA A 596 19.28 17.52 -21.03
C ALA A 596 18.45 16.22 -20.81
N GLY A 597 18.84 15.11 -21.42
CA GLY A 597 18.15 13.81 -21.35
C GLY A 597 16.87 13.71 -22.17
N ARG A 598 16.61 14.67 -23.07
CA ARG A 598 15.42 14.61 -23.94
C ARG A 598 15.69 13.76 -25.16
N GLN A 599 14.77 12.85 -25.46
CA GLN A 599 14.83 12.02 -26.68
C GLN A 599 14.65 12.90 -27.92
N ILE A 600 15.65 12.89 -28.80
CA ILE A 600 15.69 13.63 -30.05
C ILE A 600 15.29 12.74 -31.22
N GLY A 601 15.77 11.50 -31.25
CA GLY A 601 15.48 10.55 -32.30
C GLY A 601 15.40 9.12 -31.76
N ARG A 602 14.70 8.26 -32.50
CA ARG A 602 14.65 6.82 -32.28
C ARG A 602 14.62 6.08 -33.62
N GLY A 603 15.35 4.99 -33.67
CA GLY A 603 15.37 4.12 -34.84
C GLY A 603 15.76 2.70 -34.50
N ALA A 604 15.97 1.85 -35.51
CA ALA A 604 16.51 0.51 -35.36
C ALA A 604 17.54 0.27 -36.44
N SER A 605 18.52 -0.62 -36.15
CA SER A 605 19.46 -1.07 -37.19
C SER A 605 18.77 -1.97 -38.20
N GLY A 606 19.17 -1.89 -39.44
CA GLY A 606 18.73 -2.77 -40.51
C GLY A 606 19.25 -4.21 -40.38
N GLU A 607 18.91 -5.10 -41.31
CA GLU A 607 19.41 -6.46 -41.31
C GLU A 607 20.94 -6.53 -41.56
N ASP A 608 21.52 -5.46 -42.14
CA ASP A 608 22.94 -5.25 -42.30
C ASP A 608 23.62 -4.55 -41.12
N GLY A 609 22.90 -4.39 -40.01
CA GLY A 609 23.37 -3.71 -38.82
C GLY A 609 23.48 -2.18 -38.94
N ARG A 610 23.22 -1.57 -40.13
CA ARG A 610 23.34 -0.14 -40.35
C ARG A 610 22.18 0.65 -39.79
N TYR A 611 22.46 1.86 -39.34
CA TYR A 611 21.46 2.79 -38.84
C TYR A 611 21.71 4.22 -39.33
N ALA A 612 20.65 5.03 -39.35
CA ALA A 612 20.74 6.47 -39.61
C ALA A 612 19.70 7.21 -38.73
N LEU A 613 20.17 8.20 -37.98
CA LEU A 613 19.36 9.10 -37.17
C LEU A 613 19.70 10.55 -37.53
N SER A 614 18.77 11.47 -37.34
CA SER A 614 19.00 12.91 -37.61
C SER A 614 18.96 13.71 -36.28
N THR A 615 19.87 14.68 -36.14
CA THR A 615 19.88 15.64 -35.03
C THR A 615 19.30 16.97 -35.49
N PRO A 616 18.60 17.71 -34.59
CA PRO A 616 18.02 19.00 -34.97
C PRO A 616 19.06 20.14 -35.18
N GLY A 617 20.31 19.89 -34.79
CA GLY A 617 21.40 20.87 -34.94
C GLY A 617 22.74 20.36 -34.41
N THR A 618 23.75 21.21 -34.47
CA THR A 618 25.08 20.95 -33.93
C THR A 618 25.03 20.89 -32.40
N GLY A 619 25.78 19.99 -31.79
CA GLY A 619 25.83 19.84 -30.33
C GLY A 619 26.29 18.45 -29.85
N SER A 620 26.29 18.24 -28.55
CA SER A 620 26.63 16.95 -27.96
C SER A 620 25.35 16.16 -27.68
N TYR A 621 25.35 14.90 -28.06
CA TYR A 621 24.25 13.95 -27.91
C TYR A 621 24.76 12.63 -27.33
N VAL A 622 23.88 11.81 -26.85
CA VAL A 622 24.20 10.42 -26.42
C VAL A 622 23.33 9.47 -27.24
N LEU A 623 23.98 8.55 -27.92
CA LEU A 623 23.34 7.48 -28.63
C LEU A 623 23.31 6.24 -27.73
N ILE A 624 22.13 5.73 -27.49
CA ILE A 624 21.90 4.50 -26.72
C ILE A 624 21.46 3.43 -27.71
N ALA A 625 22.21 2.35 -27.76
CA ALA A 625 21.88 1.15 -28.55
C ALA A 625 21.55 -0.02 -27.60
N ALA A 626 20.48 -0.74 -27.90
CA ALA A 626 20.02 -1.90 -27.13
C ALA A 626 19.49 -2.99 -28.06
N ALA A 627 19.83 -4.23 -27.81
CA ALA A 627 19.30 -5.41 -28.51
C ALA A 627 18.99 -6.52 -27.50
N GLY A 628 18.07 -7.43 -27.84
CA GLY A 628 17.74 -8.57 -27.00
C GLY A 628 18.98 -9.37 -26.61
N GLY A 629 19.16 -9.69 -25.34
CA GLY A 629 20.30 -10.47 -24.82
C GLY A 629 21.64 -9.72 -24.77
N HIS A 630 21.68 -8.44 -25.12
CA HIS A 630 22.90 -7.64 -25.10
C HIS A 630 22.85 -6.56 -24.00
N GLN A 631 24.00 -6.19 -23.47
CA GLN A 631 24.08 -5.02 -22.59
C GLN A 631 23.84 -3.74 -23.40
N PRO A 632 22.88 -2.87 -22.98
CA PRO A 632 22.71 -1.57 -23.61
C PRO A 632 23.98 -0.75 -23.55
N GLN A 633 24.39 -0.16 -24.69
CA GLN A 633 25.59 0.67 -24.79
C GLN A 633 25.19 2.13 -25.03
N ALA A 634 25.76 3.04 -24.27
CA ALA A 634 25.58 4.47 -24.44
C ALA A 634 26.89 5.09 -24.92
N VAL A 635 26.87 5.79 -26.06
CA VAL A 635 28.04 6.42 -26.66
C VAL A 635 27.76 7.91 -26.87
N SER A 636 28.66 8.75 -26.36
CA SER A 636 28.58 10.20 -26.57
C SER A 636 29.03 10.56 -27.98
N VAL A 637 28.27 11.38 -28.69
CA VAL A 637 28.57 11.86 -30.04
C VAL A 637 28.48 13.39 -30.11
N THR A 638 29.52 14.03 -30.61
CA THR A 638 29.50 15.47 -30.90
C THR A 638 29.22 15.67 -32.39
N VAL A 639 28.10 16.30 -32.68
CA VAL A 639 27.60 16.54 -34.02
C VAL A 639 27.95 17.99 -34.43
N GLY A 640 28.78 18.14 -35.49
CA GLY A 640 29.10 19.37 -36.17
C GLY A 640 28.17 19.60 -37.38
N GLU A 641 28.65 20.38 -38.34
CA GLU A 641 27.91 20.66 -39.59
C GLU A 641 27.98 19.52 -40.65
N ARG A 642 28.82 18.51 -40.40
CA ARG A 642 29.00 17.35 -41.28
C ARG A 642 28.35 16.10 -40.71
N PRO A 643 27.89 15.16 -41.55
CA PRO A 643 27.46 13.83 -41.10
C PRO A 643 28.51 13.18 -40.22
N VAL A 644 28.03 12.51 -39.15
CA VAL A 644 28.89 11.79 -38.22
C VAL A 644 28.69 10.30 -38.41
N GLU A 645 29.78 9.58 -38.64
CA GLU A 645 29.78 8.11 -38.68
C GLU A 645 30.23 7.59 -37.31
N LEU A 646 29.38 6.73 -36.69
CA LEU A 646 29.59 6.21 -35.34
C LEU A 646 29.18 4.75 -35.29
N ASP A 647 30.15 3.83 -35.22
CA ASP A 647 29.89 2.43 -35.01
C ASP A 647 29.67 2.13 -33.51
N VAL A 648 28.69 1.31 -33.18
CA VAL A 648 28.35 0.93 -31.81
C VAL A 648 28.62 -0.56 -31.65
N VAL A 649 29.49 -0.89 -30.69
CA VAL A 649 29.82 -2.27 -30.35
C VAL A 649 28.98 -2.71 -29.15
N LEU A 650 28.09 -3.69 -29.35
CA LEU A 650 27.33 -4.30 -28.27
C LEU A 650 28.05 -5.52 -27.73
N GLY A 651 28.06 -5.68 -26.39
CA GLY A 651 28.50 -6.92 -25.77
C GLY A 651 27.59 -8.08 -26.19
N GLY A 652 28.17 -9.19 -26.76
CA GLY A 652 27.40 -10.27 -27.34
C GLY A 652 26.48 -11.01 -26.37
N ALA A 653 25.39 -11.56 -26.89
CA ALA A 653 24.52 -12.47 -26.16
C ALA A 653 25.27 -13.76 -25.79
N GLY A 654 25.22 -14.12 -24.50
CA GLY A 654 25.70 -15.41 -24.02
C GLY A 654 24.69 -16.51 -24.32
N ARG A 655 25.18 -17.74 -24.45
CA ARG A 655 24.37 -18.96 -24.57
C ARG A 655 24.73 -19.91 -23.44
N LEU A 656 23.72 -20.46 -22.77
CA LEU A 656 23.89 -21.49 -21.75
C LEU A 656 23.28 -22.79 -22.27
N ALA A 657 24.05 -23.85 -22.34
CA ALA A 657 23.62 -25.18 -22.75
C ALA A 657 24.12 -26.22 -21.75
N GLY A 658 23.48 -27.36 -21.66
CA GLY A 658 23.89 -28.47 -20.83
C GLY A 658 22.90 -29.60 -20.85
N THR A 659 23.16 -30.61 -20.03
CA THR A 659 22.30 -31.77 -19.84
C THR A 659 21.82 -31.87 -18.41
N VAL A 660 20.59 -32.33 -18.22
CA VAL A 660 20.05 -32.73 -16.91
C VAL A 660 20.10 -34.24 -16.86
N CYS A 661 20.87 -34.79 -15.92
CA CYS A 661 21.07 -36.23 -15.77
C CYS A 661 21.01 -36.62 -14.29
N THR A 662 20.91 -37.91 -14.03
CA THR A 662 21.07 -38.56 -12.73
C THR A 662 22.54 -38.90 -12.48
N ALA A 663 22.90 -39.28 -11.26
CA ALA A 663 24.27 -39.62 -10.87
C ALA A 663 24.90 -40.76 -11.69
N ASP A 664 24.10 -41.65 -12.23
CA ASP A 664 24.50 -42.74 -13.15
C ASP A 664 24.61 -42.31 -14.63
N GLY A 665 24.38 -41.02 -14.91
CA GLY A 665 24.44 -40.48 -16.27
C GLY A 665 23.17 -40.64 -17.10
N THR A 666 22.09 -41.17 -16.52
CA THR A 666 20.82 -41.31 -17.21
C THR A 666 20.19 -39.95 -17.47
N PRO A 667 19.78 -39.60 -18.74
CA PRO A 667 19.19 -38.31 -19.04
C PRO A 667 17.79 -38.13 -18.43
N VAL A 668 17.55 -36.99 -17.77
CA VAL A 668 16.24 -36.64 -17.22
C VAL A 668 15.50 -35.74 -18.21
N ARG A 669 14.41 -36.28 -18.81
CA ARG A 669 13.57 -35.53 -19.75
C ARG A 669 12.53 -34.70 -19.04
N ASP A 670 12.05 -33.65 -19.70
CA ASP A 670 10.99 -32.75 -19.17
C ASP A 670 11.31 -32.10 -17.82
N ALA A 671 12.59 -32.10 -17.40
CA ALA A 671 13.02 -31.33 -16.24
C ALA A 671 12.86 -29.82 -16.53
N THR A 672 12.25 -29.12 -15.61
CA THR A 672 12.16 -27.66 -15.69
C THR A 672 13.48 -27.05 -15.26
N VAL A 673 14.12 -26.35 -16.16
CA VAL A 673 15.41 -25.64 -15.96
C VAL A 673 15.14 -24.16 -15.90
N THR A 674 15.42 -23.54 -14.76
CA THR A 674 15.15 -22.12 -14.48
C THR A 674 16.45 -21.40 -14.19
N LEU A 675 16.67 -20.26 -14.86
CA LEU A 675 17.82 -19.39 -14.65
C LEU A 675 17.40 -18.12 -13.90
N THR A 676 18.01 -17.84 -12.77
CA THR A 676 17.78 -16.65 -11.97
C THR A 676 19.02 -15.77 -11.90
N ASN A 677 18.83 -14.44 -11.85
CA ASN A 677 19.91 -13.50 -11.68
C ASN A 677 20.34 -13.42 -10.19
N VAL A 678 21.38 -12.64 -9.90
CA VAL A 678 21.89 -12.42 -8.53
C VAL A 678 20.87 -11.80 -7.55
N HIS A 679 19.77 -11.27 -8.07
CA HIS A 679 18.67 -10.70 -7.27
C HIS A 679 17.53 -11.71 -7.03
N GLY A 680 17.66 -12.96 -7.54
CA GLY A 680 16.65 -14.00 -7.43
C GLY A 680 15.48 -13.87 -8.44
N GLU A 681 15.61 -13.00 -9.47
CA GLU A 681 14.59 -12.85 -10.50
C GLU A 681 14.78 -13.92 -11.59
N VAL A 682 13.71 -14.53 -12.04
CA VAL A 682 13.73 -15.52 -13.13
C VAL A 682 14.01 -14.79 -14.45
N VAL A 683 15.14 -15.13 -15.06
CA VAL A 683 15.59 -14.57 -16.36
C VAL A 683 15.08 -15.41 -17.50
N ALA A 684 15.13 -16.73 -17.36
CA ALA A 684 14.66 -17.67 -18.37
C ALA A 684 14.21 -18.99 -17.75
N THR A 685 13.27 -19.67 -18.41
CA THR A 685 12.86 -21.03 -18.06
C THR A 685 12.75 -21.85 -19.34
N THR A 686 13.30 -23.07 -19.30
CA THR A 686 13.24 -24.03 -20.41
C THR A 686 12.97 -25.44 -19.85
N ARG A 687 12.76 -26.42 -20.73
CA ARG A 687 12.64 -27.83 -20.34
C ARG A 687 13.71 -28.67 -21.04
N SER A 688 14.20 -29.67 -20.32
CA SER A 688 15.13 -30.63 -20.94
C SER A 688 14.42 -31.51 -21.96
N GLY A 689 15.13 -31.80 -23.06
CA GLY A 689 14.66 -32.66 -24.14
C GLY A 689 14.72 -34.15 -23.79
N ARG A 690 14.48 -35.02 -24.77
CA ARG A 690 14.51 -36.48 -24.61
C ARG A 690 15.86 -37.03 -24.15
N GLU A 691 16.96 -36.38 -24.55
CA GLU A 691 18.33 -36.70 -24.15
C GLU A 691 18.82 -35.85 -22.96
N GLY A 692 17.91 -35.29 -22.18
CA GLY A 692 18.21 -34.42 -21.04
C GLY A 692 18.79 -33.04 -21.41
N GLY A 693 19.05 -32.76 -22.69
CA GLY A 693 19.66 -31.53 -23.17
C GLY A 693 18.74 -30.30 -22.97
N TYR A 694 19.31 -29.17 -22.58
CA TYR A 694 18.64 -27.87 -22.48
C TYR A 694 19.51 -26.78 -23.09
N VAL A 695 18.87 -25.72 -23.58
CA VAL A 695 19.53 -24.55 -24.15
C VAL A 695 18.77 -23.29 -23.76
N ILE A 696 19.48 -22.27 -23.30
CA ILE A 696 18.97 -20.91 -23.02
C ILE A 696 19.85 -19.95 -23.84
N THR A 697 19.23 -19.14 -24.67
CA THR A 697 19.90 -18.18 -25.55
C THR A 697 19.60 -16.74 -25.11
N GLU A 698 20.27 -15.78 -25.70
CA GLU A 698 20.05 -14.33 -25.49
C GLU A 698 20.30 -13.89 -24.06
N LEU A 699 21.29 -14.46 -23.40
CA LEU A 699 21.65 -14.11 -22.03
C LEU A 699 22.68 -12.96 -21.99
N VAL A 700 22.44 -11.99 -21.13
CA VAL A 700 23.46 -10.97 -20.80
C VAL A 700 24.58 -11.62 -20.01
N ALA A 701 25.85 -11.29 -20.31
CA ALA A 701 26.97 -11.81 -19.53
C ALA A 701 26.85 -11.43 -18.04
N GLY A 702 27.04 -12.39 -17.15
CA GLY A 702 26.92 -12.18 -15.71
C GLY A 702 26.80 -13.46 -14.91
N GLU A 703 26.64 -13.31 -13.61
CA GLU A 703 26.46 -14.41 -12.67
C GLU A 703 24.98 -14.76 -12.52
N TYR A 704 24.66 -16.03 -12.55
CA TYR A 704 23.30 -16.57 -12.48
C TYR A 704 23.26 -17.79 -11.56
N THR A 705 22.06 -18.13 -11.10
CA THR A 705 21.79 -19.42 -10.47
C THR A 705 20.91 -20.24 -11.40
N LEU A 706 21.43 -21.40 -11.80
CA LEU A 706 20.74 -22.40 -12.61
C LEU A 706 20.07 -23.40 -11.69
N ALA A 707 18.75 -23.51 -11.74
CA ALA A 707 17.99 -24.48 -10.98
C ALA A 707 17.30 -25.47 -11.92
N ALA A 708 17.38 -26.76 -11.61
CA ALA A 708 16.64 -27.80 -12.33
C ALA A 708 15.74 -28.59 -11.38
N SER A 709 14.55 -28.92 -11.83
CA SER A 709 13.56 -29.70 -11.06
C SER A 709 12.78 -30.63 -11.98
N ALA A 710 12.54 -31.87 -11.54
CA ALA A 710 11.70 -32.82 -12.24
C ALA A 710 10.89 -33.65 -11.23
N PRO A 711 9.71 -34.20 -11.65
CA PRO A 711 8.93 -35.09 -10.78
C PRO A 711 9.74 -36.31 -10.35
N ALA A 712 9.76 -36.62 -9.06
CA ALA A 712 10.50 -37.70 -8.43
C ALA A 712 12.02 -37.51 -8.30
N PHE A 713 12.48 -36.26 -8.47
CA PHE A 713 13.89 -35.88 -8.25
C PHE A 713 13.97 -34.69 -7.30
N ARG A 714 15.04 -34.61 -6.52
CA ARG A 714 15.34 -33.42 -5.70
C ARG A 714 15.76 -32.26 -6.59
N PRO A 715 15.17 -31.05 -6.39
CA PRO A 715 15.65 -29.89 -7.11
C PRO A 715 17.12 -29.63 -6.82
N ALA A 716 17.90 -29.33 -7.88
CA ALA A 716 19.28 -28.92 -7.78
C ALA A 716 19.43 -27.46 -8.22
N ALA A 717 20.30 -26.71 -7.58
CA ALA A 717 20.62 -25.33 -7.96
C ALA A 717 22.14 -25.13 -7.90
N LEU A 718 22.70 -24.56 -8.98
CA LEU A 718 24.14 -24.36 -9.17
C LEU A 718 24.40 -22.91 -9.62
N PRO A 719 25.44 -22.24 -9.11
CA PRO A 719 25.87 -20.96 -9.68
C PRO A 719 26.52 -21.18 -11.04
N VAL A 720 26.22 -20.30 -11.99
CA VAL A 720 26.77 -20.33 -13.35
C VAL A 720 27.14 -18.93 -13.81
N SER A 721 28.36 -18.78 -14.36
CA SER A 721 28.83 -17.53 -14.96
C SER A 721 28.70 -17.61 -16.47
N VAL A 722 27.82 -16.76 -17.04
CA VAL A 722 27.61 -16.68 -18.49
C VAL A 722 28.53 -15.63 -19.09
N GLN A 723 29.32 -16.01 -20.08
CA GLN A 723 30.23 -15.11 -20.79
C GLN A 723 29.57 -14.51 -22.03
N ALA A 724 29.93 -13.28 -22.35
CA ALA A 724 29.49 -12.62 -23.57
C ALA A 724 30.00 -13.33 -24.83
N SER A 725 29.15 -13.47 -25.82
CA SER A 725 29.47 -14.07 -27.13
C SER A 725 30.04 -15.50 -27.09
N ARG A 726 29.85 -16.22 -26.00
CA ARG A 726 30.30 -17.61 -25.84
C ARG A 726 29.17 -18.51 -25.34
N GLU A 727 29.30 -19.80 -25.74
CA GLU A 727 28.47 -20.85 -25.14
C GLU A 727 29.11 -21.29 -23.83
N THR A 728 28.37 -21.12 -22.73
CA THR A 728 28.70 -21.69 -21.43
C THR A 728 28.02 -23.03 -21.31
N ARG A 729 28.72 -24.07 -20.99
CA ARG A 729 28.17 -25.41 -20.80
C ARG A 729 28.12 -25.76 -19.31
N GLN A 730 26.95 -26.14 -18.82
CA GLN A 730 26.72 -26.51 -17.43
C GLN A 730 25.75 -27.69 -17.37
N ASP A 731 26.23 -28.84 -16.94
CA ASP A 731 25.38 -30.01 -16.69
C ASP A 731 24.82 -29.95 -15.26
N VAL A 732 23.59 -30.46 -15.08
CA VAL A 732 22.89 -30.47 -13.78
C VAL A 732 22.57 -31.91 -13.44
N GLU A 733 23.10 -32.36 -12.31
CA GLU A 733 22.80 -33.67 -11.75
C GLU A 733 21.62 -33.57 -10.79
N LEU A 734 20.56 -34.36 -11.01
CA LEU A 734 19.42 -34.47 -10.14
C LEU A 734 19.54 -35.76 -9.32
N ALA A 735 19.55 -35.65 -8.00
CA ALA A 735 19.50 -36.79 -7.11
C ALA A 735 18.10 -37.43 -7.21
N GLY A 736 18.00 -38.68 -7.61
CA GLY A 736 16.74 -39.44 -7.64
C GLY A 736 16.25 -39.67 -6.21
N GLY A 737 15.00 -39.30 -5.93
CA GLY A 737 14.30 -39.74 -4.71
C GLY A 737 13.53 -41.03 -5.01
N ALA A 738 13.64 -42.02 -4.10
CA ALA A 738 12.83 -43.20 -4.21
C ALA A 738 11.33 -42.87 -4.03
N VAL A 739 10.46 -43.62 -4.71
CA VAL A 739 9.01 -43.44 -4.64
C VAL A 739 8.40 -44.63 -3.92
N LEU A 740 7.69 -44.33 -2.83
CA LEU A 740 6.94 -45.36 -2.08
C LEU A 740 5.48 -45.27 -2.43
N ARG A 741 4.92 -46.36 -2.99
CA ARG A 741 3.49 -46.45 -3.32
C ARG A 741 2.86 -47.61 -2.53
N GLY A 742 1.60 -47.44 -2.18
CA GLY A 742 0.86 -48.45 -1.49
C GLY A 742 -0.65 -48.30 -1.56
N THR A 743 -1.38 -49.28 -1.08
CA THR A 743 -2.83 -49.21 -0.93
C THR A 743 -3.23 -49.57 0.49
N VAL A 744 -4.18 -48.81 1.04
CA VAL A 744 -4.81 -49.10 2.32
C VAL A 744 -6.11 -49.86 2.06
N ARG A 745 -6.21 -51.05 2.65
CA ARG A 745 -7.40 -51.94 2.49
C ARG A 745 -7.94 -52.37 3.84
N ALA A 746 -9.26 -52.37 3.94
CA ALA A 746 -9.97 -52.94 5.09
C ALA A 746 -9.94 -54.49 5.09
N SER A 747 -10.27 -55.12 6.24
CA SER A 747 -10.46 -56.57 6.34
C SER A 747 -11.60 -57.03 5.44
N GLY A 748 -11.30 -57.49 4.28
CA GLY A 748 -12.24 -57.83 3.20
C GLY A 748 -11.83 -57.34 1.83
N GLY A 749 -10.62 -56.73 1.75
CA GLY A 749 -10.00 -56.29 0.47
C GLY A 749 -10.53 -55.00 -0.12
N ARG A 750 -11.50 -54.33 0.50
CA ARG A 750 -12.04 -53.04 0.00
C ARG A 750 -11.04 -51.92 0.24
N PRO A 751 -10.79 -51.03 -0.73
CA PRO A 751 -9.97 -49.86 -0.53
C PRO A 751 -10.57 -48.93 0.53
N VAL A 752 -9.73 -48.24 1.29
CA VAL A 752 -10.15 -47.27 2.31
C VAL A 752 -9.84 -45.89 1.78
N GLU A 753 -10.89 -45.14 1.49
CA GLU A 753 -10.82 -43.74 1.09
C GLU A 753 -10.56 -42.83 2.30
N GLU A 754 -9.84 -41.71 2.11
CA GLU A 754 -9.50 -40.69 3.13
C GLU A 754 -8.77 -41.25 4.37
N ALA A 755 -8.13 -42.42 4.27
CA ALA A 755 -7.29 -42.94 5.33
C ALA A 755 -6.03 -42.05 5.44
N ARG A 756 -5.72 -41.56 6.64
CA ARG A 756 -4.50 -40.81 6.89
C ARG A 756 -3.31 -41.76 6.94
N VAL A 757 -2.35 -41.54 6.04
CA VAL A 757 -1.11 -42.30 5.98
C VAL A 757 0.06 -41.39 6.36
N THR A 758 0.80 -41.78 7.40
CA THR A 758 1.95 -41.04 7.93
C THR A 758 3.22 -41.86 7.70
N LEU A 759 4.25 -41.20 7.15
CA LEU A 759 5.58 -41.79 6.94
C LEU A 759 6.53 -41.25 8.02
N LEU A 760 7.19 -42.17 8.72
CA LEU A 760 8.19 -41.86 9.74
C LEU A 760 9.57 -42.35 9.28
N ASP A 761 10.63 -41.61 9.68
CA ASP A 761 12.01 -42.03 9.52
C ASP A 761 12.41 -43.10 10.58
N ALA A 762 13.64 -43.63 10.48
CA ALA A 762 14.19 -44.61 11.43
C ALA A 762 14.26 -44.08 12.88
N ALA A 763 14.27 -42.75 13.07
CA ALA A 763 14.28 -42.11 14.38
C ALA A 763 12.85 -41.85 14.93
N GLY A 764 11.81 -42.17 14.14
CA GLY A 764 10.41 -41.95 14.51
C GLY A 764 9.89 -40.56 14.27
N ASN A 765 10.62 -39.68 13.53
CA ASN A 765 10.12 -38.38 13.13
C ASN A 765 9.18 -38.49 11.93
N VAL A 766 8.15 -37.65 11.90
CA VAL A 766 7.22 -37.57 10.75
C VAL A 766 7.96 -36.91 9.56
N VAL A 767 8.10 -37.68 8.47
CA VAL A 767 8.69 -37.23 7.21
C VAL A 767 7.62 -36.57 6.35
N ASP A 768 6.46 -37.27 6.22
CA ASP A 768 5.34 -36.77 5.43
C ASP A 768 4.02 -37.40 5.90
N THR A 769 2.90 -36.73 5.57
CA THR A 769 1.54 -37.26 5.86
C THR A 769 0.60 -36.91 4.73
N LEU A 770 -0.13 -37.89 4.24
CA LEU A 770 -1.14 -37.75 3.18
C LEU A 770 -2.41 -38.55 3.48
N THR A 771 -3.44 -38.29 2.69
CA THR A 771 -4.70 -39.08 2.72
C THR A 771 -4.83 -39.88 1.44
N THR A 772 -5.40 -41.09 1.57
CA THR A 772 -5.63 -42.00 0.43
C THR A 772 -6.78 -41.48 -0.45
N GLY A 773 -6.67 -41.72 -1.77
CA GLY A 773 -7.75 -41.47 -2.72
C GLY A 773 -8.90 -42.48 -2.63
N ALA A 774 -9.91 -42.31 -3.49
CA ALA A 774 -11.08 -43.20 -3.58
C ALA A 774 -10.74 -44.69 -3.82
N ASP A 775 -9.60 -44.97 -4.43
CA ASP A 775 -9.04 -46.28 -4.68
C ASP A 775 -8.18 -46.83 -3.53
N GLY A 776 -8.08 -46.07 -2.43
CA GLY A 776 -7.26 -46.39 -1.28
C GLY A 776 -5.75 -46.23 -1.52
N THR A 777 -5.30 -45.67 -2.66
CA THR A 777 -3.89 -45.54 -2.99
C THR A 777 -3.24 -44.36 -2.29
N PHE A 778 -1.93 -44.49 -1.99
CA PHE A 778 -1.09 -43.41 -1.51
C PHE A 778 0.28 -43.42 -2.21
N ARG A 779 0.95 -42.28 -2.25
CA ARG A 779 2.26 -42.15 -2.89
C ARG A 779 3.10 -41.10 -2.17
N PHE A 780 4.22 -41.54 -1.55
CA PHE A 780 5.28 -40.67 -1.08
C PHE A 780 6.37 -40.60 -2.14
N VAL A 781 6.91 -39.44 -2.37
CA VAL A 781 7.95 -39.15 -3.37
C VAL A 781 9.14 -38.49 -2.68
N ASP A 782 10.30 -38.52 -3.32
CA ASP A 782 11.52 -37.87 -2.86
C ASP A 782 12.09 -38.43 -1.56
N LEU A 783 12.03 -39.75 -1.42
CA LEU A 783 12.58 -40.45 -0.26
C LEU A 783 14.09 -40.72 -0.44
N SER A 784 14.85 -40.49 0.61
CA SER A 784 16.26 -40.96 0.66
C SER A 784 16.30 -42.46 0.97
N SER A 785 17.41 -43.12 0.56
CA SER A 785 17.65 -44.50 1.00
C SER A 785 17.66 -44.57 2.52
N GLY A 786 16.93 -45.49 3.11
CA GLY A 786 16.82 -45.65 4.57
C GLY A 786 15.61 -46.46 4.99
N GLU A 787 15.52 -46.68 6.29
CA GLU A 787 14.39 -47.39 6.91
C GLU A 787 13.26 -46.41 7.23
N TYR A 788 12.04 -46.76 6.81
CA TYR A 788 10.84 -45.96 7.03
C TYR A 788 9.73 -46.79 7.63
N THR A 789 8.90 -46.17 8.43
CA THR A 789 7.70 -46.77 8.97
C THR A 789 6.48 -46.05 8.39
N VAL A 790 5.61 -46.80 7.71
CA VAL A 790 4.32 -46.31 7.19
C VAL A 790 3.23 -46.64 8.18
N ILE A 791 2.50 -45.64 8.67
CA ILE A 791 1.35 -45.84 9.58
C ILE A 791 0.10 -45.39 8.87
N ALA A 792 -0.85 -46.31 8.65
CA ALA A 792 -2.18 -45.92 8.19
C ALA A 792 -3.11 -45.79 9.41
N ALA A 793 -3.72 -44.61 9.58
CA ALA A 793 -4.68 -44.35 10.64
C ALA A 793 -6.03 -44.99 10.25
N GLY A 794 -6.42 -46.00 10.99
CA GLY A 794 -7.69 -46.70 10.95
C GLY A 794 -7.96 -47.29 12.31
N TYR A 795 -9.06 -48.04 12.48
CA TYR A 795 -9.33 -48.74 13.74
C TYR A 795 -9.18 -50.25 13.54
N PRO A 796 -8.17 -50.92 14.10
CA PRO A 796 -6.93 -50.40 14.71
C PRO A 796 -5.91 -49.85 13.69
N PRO A 797 -5.00 -48.93 14.09
CA PRO A 797 -3.96 -48.44 13.20
C PRO A 797 -2.99 -49.56 12.79
N VAL A 798 -2.54 -49.55 11.54
CA VAL A 798 -1.60 -50.54 10.99
C VAL A 798 -0.28 -49.84 10.69
N ALA A 799 0.81 -50.36 11.22
CA ALA A 799 2.15 -49.88 10.95
C ALA A 799 2.98 -50.96 10.21
N THR A 800 3.72 -50.57 9.18
CA THR A 800 4.61 -51.44 8.39
C THR A 800 5.97 -50.76 8.25
N VAL A 801 7.02 -51.48 8.58
CA VAL A 801 8.40 -51.01 8.42
C VAL A 801 8.92 -51.44 7.05
N LEU A 802 9.65 -50.58 6.40
CA LEU A 802 10.16 -50.75 5.05
C LEU A 802 11.59 -50.23 4.92
N GLN A 803 12.36 -50.82 4.05
CA GLN A 803 13.65 -50.33 3.65
C GLN A 803 13.53 -49.77 2.22
N VAL A 804 13.85 -48.49 2.06
CA VAL A 804 13.92 -47.82 0.77
C VAL A 804 15.39 -47.85 0.31
N ALA A 805 15.65 -48.52 -0.78
CA ALA A 805 17.01 -48.71 -1.34
C ALA A 805 17.54 -47.46 -2.05
#